data_0037e9cd135fc0a2ecade8f668014ab6
#
_entry.id   0037e9cd135fc0a2ecade8f668014ab6
#
_cell.length_a   1.000
_cell.length_b   1.000
_cell.length_c   1.000
_cell.angle_alpha   90.00
_cell.angle_beta   90.00
_cell.angle_gamma   90.00
#
_symmetry.space_group_name_H-M   'P 1'
#
loop_
_entity.id
_entity.type
_entity.pdbx_description
1 polymer ?
#
loop_
_entity_poly.entity_id
_entity_poly.type
_entity_poly.pdbx_seq_one_letter_code
_entity_poly.pdbx_strand_id
1 'polypeptide(L)'
;MIFDMSNRLGAGAVVFTLAVLIGCQAKAEATSAAADISVEEAEPATLGSMDEQYAWVGDLGDRDALPGKPLYIEHCAGCHEAQVYKAPHTTWLELMSPQVLYRSITEGIMQSQAAHLSGGDKQHIVEYITQMRLGDPDAGPAVAWCEGSASEFSTLDENHLTGWGHDTRRYVSSDAAGFDRSQIDNLELKWSFGFPASTRARSQPTIAMGAVFVGSQDGTVYAFDLETGCVRWTFAARAEVRTGITLGKRGPEGIPTAYFGDIIANVYALDAKTGELVWHTSPDDHHSATLTGTPAFANGNLYVPVSSLEVVTAANPEYACCTFRGHVMAVNGDDGSVLWDSYAIPNTPISTGDTAAGTKIFAPSGAPVWTSPTIDVDRNLLIFGTGENYSSPADQNSDAVIAVRLDTGERLWSRQTFPDDAWNVACMMVDNPNCPEEDGPDYDQASSPLLVDIGAGKSVVVAGQKDGRVFALDWETGQNKLWEVKLGRGSIQGGVHFGMAADGTTVYVPINDMNDTRNGEWLDPETARPGVSAVNAVTGEVLWTHVQENVCGEGRPFCDPGVSAAITATDGAVIAGHLDGIIRIYDRNSGEIIWSYNTTTPVTGTNGVIARGGGISGSGPALGAGHMVINSGYGLYNHEAGNALLVFAPKATGSVSAR
;
A
#
# COMPACT_ATOMS: atom_id res chain seq x y z
N MET A 1 16.02 -10.47 2.70
CA MET A 1 15.97 -11.79 3.35
C MET A 1 14.56 -12.33 3.18
N ILE A 2 14.31 -13.12 2.15
CA ILE A 2 13.06 -13.89 2.02
C ILE A 2 13.23 -15.05 2.97
N PHE A 3 12.49 -15.07 4.09
CA PHE A 3 12.61 -16.16 5.06
C PHE A 3 12.00 -17.43 4.51
N ASP A 4 12.86 -18.43 4.24
CA ASP A 4 12.47 -19.81 3.99
C ASP A 4 12.00 -20.44 5.31
N MET A 5 10.69 -20.60 5.49
CA MET A 5 10.06 -21.30 6.61
C MET A 5 9.67 -22.75 6.26
N SER A 6 10.34 -23.39 5.32
CA SER A 6 10.08 -24.79 5.00
C SER A 6 11.15 -25.70 5.61
N ASN A 7 11.06 -26.05 6.89
CA ASN A 7 11.50 -27.35 7.40
C ASN A 7 11.39 -27.46 8.93
N ARG A 8 10.32 -28.06 9.41
CA ARG A 8 10.25 -29.00 10.54
C ARG A 8 8.80 -29.35 10.88
N LEU A 9 8.23 -30.33 10.22
CA LEU A 9 7.17 -31.15 10.81
C LEU A 9 7.53 -32.63 10.58
N GLY A 10 7.94 -33.26 11.66
CA GLY A 10 8.18 -34.68 11.75
C GLY A 10 6.87 -35.47 11.74
N ALA A 11 6.87 -36.53 10.99
CA ALA A 11 5.78 -37.46 10.83
C ALA A 11 5.42 -38.17 12.14
N GLY A 12 4.15 -38.16 12.48
CA GLY A 12 3.52 -39.05 13.47
C GLY A 12 2.18 -39.53 12.96
N ALA A 13 2.20 -40.68 12.30
CA ALA A 13 0.99 -41.37 11.85
C ALA A 13 0.27 -42.03 13.03
N VAL A 14 -1.01 -41.75 13.20
CA VAL A 14 -1.93 -42.61 13.96
C VAL A 14 -3.18 -42.86 13.11
N VAL A 15 -3.32 -44.14 12.78
CA VAL A 15 -4.48 -44.75 12.11
C VAL A 15 -5.59 -44.92 13.13
N PHE A 16 -6.80 -44.49 12.86
CA PHE A 16 -8.02 -45.07 13.46
C PHE A 16 -9.16 -45.28 12.44
N THR A 17 -9.74 -46.44 12.56
CA THR A 17 -10.65 -47.15 11.65
C THR A 17 -12.10 -46.76 11.87
N LEU A 18 -12.82 -46.70 10.77
CA LEU A 18 -14.24 -46.89 10.44
C LEU A 18 -15.25 -47.22 11.55
N ALA A 19 -16.38 -46.55 11.53
CA ALA A 19 -17.70 -47.18 11.70
C ALA A 19 -18.82 -46.44 10.94
N VAL A 20 -19.49 -47.18 10.06
CA VAL A 20 -20.65 -46.83 9.24
C VAL A 20 -21.92 -46.90 10.11
N LEU A 21 -22.84 -45.96 9.99
CA LEU A 21 -24.25 -46.19 10.23
C LEU A 21 -25.16 -45.33 9.30
N ILE A 22 -26.04 -46.07 8.64
CA ILE A 22 -27.07 -45.67 7.67
C ILE A 22 -28.33 -45.20 8.42
N GLY A 23 -29.00 -44.18 7.92
CA GLY A 23 -30.36 -43.83 8.38
C GLY A 23 -31.07 -42.84 7.46
N CYS A 24 -32.19 -43.26 6.92
CA CYS A 24 -33.02 -42.72 5.83
C CYS A 24 -33.85 -41.47 6.11
N GLN A 25 -33.99 -40.66 5.04
CA GLN A 25 -35.20 -40.02 4.43
C GLN A 25 -36.17 -39.17 5.27
N ALA A 26 -36.38 -37.92 4.81
CA ALA A 26 -37.72 -37.45 4.38
C ALA A 26 -37.59 -36.20 3.47
N LYS A 27 -38.33 -36.24 2.37
CA LYS A 27 -38.52 -35.18 1.35
C LYS A 27 -39.39 -34.04 1.89
N ALA A 28 -39.07 -32.81 1.51
CA ALA A 28 -40.07 -31.75 1.31
C ALA A 28 -39.67 -30.93 0.09
N GLU A 29 -40.49 -30.97 -0.94
CA GLU A 29 -40.39 -30.16 -2.16
C GLU A 29 -40.89 -28.73 -1.87
N ALA A 30 -40.10 -27.75 -2.23
CA ALA A 30 -40.56 -26.38 -2.49
C ALA A 30 -39.86 -25.88 -3.76
N THR A 31 -40.63 -25.81 -4.83
CA THR A 31 -40.24 -25.23 -6.12
C THR A 31 -40.16 -23.71 -6.02
N SER A 32 -38.99 -23.14 -6.29
CA SER A 32 -38.85 -21.77 -6.70
C SER A 32 -37.86 -21.73 -7.86
N ALA A 33 -38.31 -21.22 -9.00
CA ALA A 33 -37.52 -21.10 -10.21
C ALA A 33 -36.47 -20.02 -10.03
N ALA A 34 -35.23 -20.44 -9.88
CA ALA A 34 -34.07 -19.57 -10.05
C ALA A 34 -33.58 -19.69 -11.50
N ALA A 35 -33.40 -18.57 -12.17
CA ALA A 35 -32.82 -18.53 -13.50
C ALA A 35 -31.36 -18.99 -13.42
N ASP A 36 -31.04 -20.08 -14.12
CA ASP A 36 -29.69 -20.56 -14.35
C ASP A 36 -28.92 -19.51 -15.17
N ILE A 37 -28.10 -18.72 -14.49
CA ILE A 37 -26.99 -18.02 -15.14
C ILE A 37 -25.82 -19.01 -15.07
N SER A 38 -25.59 -19.73 -16.16
CA SER A 38 -24.38 -20.54 -16.33
C SER A 38 -23.19 -19.62 -16.39
N VAL A 39 -22.51 -19.42 -15.26
CA VAL A 39 -21.13 -18.95 -15.21
C VAL A 39 -20.31 -20.13 -15.76
N GLU A 40 -19.69 -19.95 -16.92
CA GLU A 40 -18.67 -20.86 -17.41
C GLU A 40 -17.56 -20.86 -16.36
N GLU A 41 -17.45 -21.94 -15.59
CA GLU A 41 -16.35 -22.15 -14.64
C GLU A 41 -15.05 -22.24 -15.46
N ALA A 42 -14.30 -21.14 -15.53
CA ALA A 42 -12.91 -21.22 -15.92
C ALA A 42 -12.19 -22.08 -14.87
N GLU A 43 -11.61 -23.20 -15.30
CA GLU A 43 -10.78 -24.03 -14.42
C GLU A 43 -9.78 -23.14 -13.67
N PRO A 44 -9.67 -23.24 -12.33
CA PRO A 44 -8.71 -22.44 -11.58
C PRO A 44 -7.33 -22.78 -12.09
N ALA A 45 -6.62 -21.78 -12.63
CA ALA A 45 -5.22 -21.93 -12.97
C ALA A 45 -4.49 -22.28 -11.66
N THR A 46 -4.03 -23.53 -11.56
CA THR A 46 -3.18 -23.98 -10.45
C THR A 46 -1.88 -23.17 -10.51
N LEU A 47 -1.80 -22.14 -9.68
CA LEU A 47 -0.54 -21.49 -9.39
C LEU A 47 0.27 -22.46 -8.54
N GLY A 48 1.37 -22.94 -9.09
CA GLY A 48 2.30 -23.82 -8.42
C GLY A 48 3.04 -23.16 -7.25
N SER A 49 4.15 -23.76 -6.86
CA SER A 49 5.03 -23.31 -5.78
C SER A 49 5.42 -21.83 -5.88
N MET A 50 6.01 -21.26 -4.82
CA MET A 50 6.64 -19.93 -4.85
C MET A 50 7.55 -19.73 -6.07
N ASP A 51 8.30 -20.77 -6.45
CA ASP A 51 9.20 -20.73 -7.61
C ASP A 51 8.44 -20.50 -8.92
N GLU A 52 7.23 -21.06 -9.06
CA GLU A 52 6.39 -20.82 -10.23
C GLU A 52 5.73 -19.44 -10.20
N GLN A 53 5.38 -18.92 -9.03
CA GLN A 53 4.83 -17.57 -8.88
C GLN A 53 5.84 -16.50 -9.31
N TYR A 54 7.13 -16.71 -9.07
CA TYR A 54 8.20 -15.79 -9.44
C TYR A 54 8.97 -16.20 -10.70
N ALA A 55 8.65 -17.31 -11.33
CA ALA A 55 9.36 -17.83 -12.53
C ALA A 55 9.44 -16.81 -13.67
N TRP A 56 8.48 -15.89 -13.76
CA TRP A 56 8.45 -14.85 -14.77
C TRP A 56 9.42 -13.67 -14.50
N VAL A 57 9.95 -13.53 -13.28
CA VAL A 57 11.04 -12.57 -12.96
C VAL A 57 12.43 -13.22 -12.97
N GLY A 58 12.49 -14.54 -13.09
CA GLY A 58 13.72 -15.34 -13.18
C GLY A 58 14.33 -15.66 -11.81
N ASP A 59 14.33 -16.94 -11.46
CA ASP A 59 15.06 -17.46 -10.30
C ASP A 59 16.56 -17.58 -10.62
N LEU A 60 17.40 -17.04 -9.73
CA LEU A 60 18.86 -17.11 -9.84
C LEU A 60 19.48 -18.22 -8.99
N GLY A 61 18.67 -18.95 -8.22
CA GLY A 61 19.10 -20.01 -7.32
C GLY A 61 19.70 -19.50 -6.01
N ASP A 62 20.65 -20.26 -5.44
CA ASP A 62 21.24 -19.94 -4.15
C ASP A 62 21.98 -18.60 -4.18
N ARG A 63 21.51 -17.63 -3.40
CA ARG A 63 22.07 -16.28 -3.26
C ARG A 63 23.56 -16.33 -2.92
N ASP A 64 23.95 -17.23 -2.01
CA ASP A 64 25.31 -17.31 -1.53
C ASP A 64 26.30 -17.83 -2.58
N ALA A 65 25.80 -18.49 -3.63
CA ALA A 65 26.55 -18.96 -4.76
C ALA A 65 26.64 -17.95 -5.91
N LEU A 66 25.91 -16.84 -5.87
CA LEU A 66 25.92 -15.86 -6.96
C LEU A 66 27.26 -15.13 -7.09
N PRO A 67 27.75 -14.90 -8.31
CA PRO A 67 29.05 -14.26 -8.57
C PRO A 67 29.11 -12.80 -8.08
N GLY A 68 27.96 -12.15 -7.86
CA GLY A 68 27.88 -10.80 -7.33
C GLY A 68 28.20 -10.68 -5.84
N LYS A 69 28.08 -11.75 -5.04
CA LYS A 69 28.33 -11.72 -3.60
C LYS A 69 29.70 -11.16 -3.23
N PRO A 70 30.82 -11.73 -3.72
CA PRO A 70 32.15 -11.22 -3.38
C PRO A 70 32.36 -9.77 -3.85
N LEU A 71 31.82 -9.40 -5.02
CA LEU A 71 31.90 -8.03 -5.53
C LEU A 71 31.12 -7.05 -4.66
N TYR A 72 29.94 -7.43 -4.20
CA TYR A 72 29.13 -6.60 -3.29
C TYR A 72 29.85 -6.39 -1.95
N ILE A 73 30.40 -7.45 -1.35
CA ILE A 73 31.12 -7.37 -0.08
C ILE A 73 32.34 -6.45 -0.20
N GLU A 74 33.11 -6.55 -1.30
CA GLU A 74 34.31 -5.76 -1.50
C GLU A 74 34.02 -4.27 -1.78
N HIS A 75 32.98 -3.96 -2.56
CA HIS A 75 32.79 -2.63 -3.12
C HIS A 75 31.60 -1.84 -2.57
N CYS A 76 30.61 -2.50 -1.94
CA CYS A 76 29.33 -1.91 -1.58
C CYS A 76 28.98 -2.02 -0.09
N ALA A 77 29.21 -3.20 0.52
CA ALA A 77 28.78 -3.52 1.88
C ALA A 77 29.34 -2.53 2.92
N GLY A 78 30.55 -2.02 2.74
CA GLY A 78 31.17 -1.07 3.66
C GLY A 78 30.38 0.23 3.89
N CYS A 79 29.46 0.58 2.98
CA CYS A 79 28.53 1.68 3.15
C CYS A 79 27.10 1.22 3.38
N HIS A 80 26.62 0.21 2.64
CA HIS A 80 25.23 -0.20 2.61
C HIS A 80 24.84 -1.22 3.70
N GLU A 81 25.80 -1.79 4.43
CA GLU A 81 25.57 -2.58 5.65
C GLU A 81 26.01 -1.86 6.92
N ALA A 82 26.77 -0.75 6.76
CA ALA A 82 27.07 0.16 7.86
C ALA A 82 25.97 1.24 7.97
N GLN A 83 25.89 1.87 9.14
CA GLN A 83 24.95 2.99 9.36
C GLN A 83 25.55 4.29 8.80
N VAL A 84 25.80 4.32 7.50
CA VAL A 84 26.35 5.48 6.80
C VAL A 84 25.21 6.40 6.38
N TYR A 85 25.28 7.63 6.85
CA TYR A 85 24.34 8.67 6.52
C TYR A 85 24.07 8.77 5.00
N LYS A 86 22.80 8.81 4.61
CA LYS A 86 22.33 8.82 3.20
C LYS A 86 22.68 7.60 2.34
N ALA A 87 23.31 6.57 2.87
CA ALA A 87 23.48 5.33 2.16
C ALA A 87 22.32 4.38 2.51
N PRO A 88 21.36 4.09 1.60
CA PRO A 88 20.27 3.18 1.88
C PRO A 88 20.83 1.82 2.32
N HIS A 89 20.32 1.29 3.44
CA HIS A 89 20.72 -0.03 3.91
C HIS A 89 20.38 -1.12 2.90
N THR A 90 21.13 -2.23 2.89
CA THR A 90 20.93 -3.36 1.96
C THR A 90 19.49 -3.87 1.93
N THR A 91 18.79 -3.84 3.05
CA THR A 91 17.36 -4.17 3.14
C THR A 91 16.50 -3.40 2.12
N TRP A 92 16.84 -2.12 1.85
CA TRP A 92 16.17 -1.34 0.82
C TRP A 92 16.57 -1.75 -0.58
N LEU A 93 17.87 -2.00 -0.78
CA LEU A 93 18.39 -2.39 -2.09
C LEU A 93 17.77 -3.72 -2.54
N GLU A 94 17.52 -4.65 -1.63
CA GLU A 94 16.86 -5.93 -1.89
C GLU A 94 15.40 -5.77 -2.37
N LEU A 95 14.74 -4.69 -2.00
CA LEU A 95 13.38 -4.39 -2.45
C LEU A 95 13.33 -3.67 -3.81
N MET A 96 14.45 -3.14 -4.30
CA MET A 96 14.49 -2.44 -5.58
C MET A 96 14.46 -3.41 -6.77
N SER A 97 14.05 -2.90 -7.93
CA SER A 97 14.20 -3.67 -9.16
C SER A 97 15.66 -3.68 -9.63
N PRO A 98 16.10 -4.73 -10.33
CA PRO A 98 17.47 -4.77 -10.86
C PRO A 98 17.78 -3.61 -11.80
N GLN A 99 16.82 -3.13 -12.56
CA GLN A 99 16.98 -2.01 -13.49
C GLN A 99 17.28 -0.69 -12.75
N VAL A 100 16.60 -0.43 -11.62
CA VAL A 100 16.86 0.76 -10.78
C VAL A 100 18.26 0.73 -10.23
N LEU A 101 18.68 -0.40 -9.64
CA LEU A 101 20.03 -0.52 -9.10
C LEU A 101 21.08 -0.40 -10.20
N TYR A 102 20.87 -1.03 -11.36
CA TYR A 102 21.80 -0.94 -12.47
C TYR A 102 21.96 0.50 -12.98
N ARG A 103 20.85 1.23 -13.17
CA ARG A 103 20.90 2.66 -13.52
C ARG A 103 21.65 3.47 -12.46
N SER A 104 21.40 3.21 -11.17
CA SER A 104 22.07 3.92 -10.08
C SER A 104 23.59 3.82 -10.15
N ILE A 105 24.13 2.64 -10.48
CA ILE A 105 25.58 2.36 -10.53
C ILE A 105 26.22 2.59 -11.90
N THR A 106 25.43 2.81 -12.97
CA THR A 106 25.94 3.09 -14.33
C THR A 106 25.91 4.57 -14.69
N GLU A 107 24.85 5.27 -14.40
CA GLU A 107 24.61 6.66 -14.81
C GLU A 107 24.01 7.53 -13.69
N GLY A 108 23.62 6.92 -12.56
CA GLY A 108 22.99 7.57 -11.43
C GLY A 108 23.96 7.98 -10.33
N ILE A 109 23.42 8.13 -9.11
CA ILE A 109 24.12 8.68 -7.94
C ILE A 109 25.36 7.88 -7.52
N MET A 110 25.38 6.56 -7.80
CA MET A 110 26.48 5.65 -7.44
C MET A 110 27.48 5.43 -8.60
N GLN A 111 27.35 6.16 -9.72
CA GLN A 111 28.21 6.00 -10.89
C GLN A 111 29.69 6.14 -10.55
N SER A 112 30.05 7.13 -9.73
CA SER A 112 31.45 7.40 -9.38
C SER A 112 32.05 6.27 -8.53
N GLN A 113 31.29 5.68 -7.63
CA GLN A 113 31.71 4.59 -6.76
C GLN A 113 31.89 3.28 -7.56
N ALA A 114 31.09 3.09 -8.58
CA ALA A 114 31.12 1.89 -9.44
C ALA A 114 31.89 2.09 -10.76
N ALA A 115 32.59 3.22 -10.96
CA ALA A 115 33.24 3.56 -12.22
C ALA A 115 34.36 2.55 -12.64
N HIS A 116 34.98 1.89 -11.67
CA HIS A 116 36.04 0.90 -11.90
C HIS A 116 35.53 -0.51 -12.24
N LEU A 117 34.21 -0.77 -12.08
CA LEU A 117 33.60 -2.06 -12.34
C LEU A 117 33.20 -2.19 -13.82
N SER A 118 33.36 -3.40 -14.36
CA SER A 118 32.84 -3.71 -15.70
C SER A 118 31.31 -3.77 -15.72
N GLY A 119 30.70 -3.71 -16.92
CA GLY A 119 29.24 -3.88 -17.05
C GLY A 119 28.75 -5.24 -16.51
N GLY A 120 29.53 -6.31 -16.72
CA GLY A 120 29.22 -7.64 -16.19
C GLY A 120 29.30 -7.70 -14.66
N ASP A 121 30.32 -7.06 -14.04
CA ASP A 121 30.41 -7.01 -12.57
C ASP A 121 29.24 -6.24 -11.97
N LYS A 122 28.84 -5.13 -12.59
CA LYS A 122 27.66 -4.34 -12.19
C LYS A 122 26.38 -5.17 -12.27
N GLN A 123 26.18 -5.94 -13.34
CA GLN A 123 25.07 -6.87 -13.48
C GLN A 123 25.07 -7.92 -12.38
N HIS A 124 26.21 -8.57 -12.12
CA HIS A 124 26.32 -9.58 -11.07
C HIS A 124 26.00 -9.02 -9.68
N ILE A 125 26.47 -7.80 -9.35
CA ILE A 125 26.15 -7.13 -8.08
C ILE A 125 24.64 -6.92 -7.95
N VAL A 126 24.01 -6.38 -8.97
CA VAL A 126 22.57 -6.08 -8.97
C VAL A 126 21.75 -7.36 -8.82
N GLU A 127 22.07 -8.39 -9.58
CA GLU A 127 21.40 -9.69 -9.50
C GLU A 127 21.60 -10.38 -8.13
N TYR A 128 22.77 -10.23 -7.50
CA TYR A 128 23.01 -10.70 -6.14
C TYR A 128 22.14 -9.98 -5.11
N ILE A 129 22.05 -8.64 -5.20
CA ILE A 129 21.27 -7.85 -4.25
C ILE A 129 19.78 -8.19 -4.37
N THR A 130 19.26 -8.13 -5.59
CA THR A 130 17.80 -8.22 -5.83
C THR A 130 17.28 -9.66 -5.95
N GLN A 131 18.16 -10.62 -6.19
CA GLN A 131 17.83 -11.99 -6.55
C GLN A 131 16.91 -12.10 -7.79
N MET A 132 16.97 -11.11 -8.66
CA MET A 132 16.23 -11.06 -9.91
C MET A 132 17.18 -10.84 -11.07
N ARG A 133 16.87 -11.43 -12.23
CA ARG A 133 17.67 -11.20 -13.44
C ARG A 133 17.53 -9.77 -13.91
N LEU A 134 18.67 -9.17 -14.22
CA LEU A 134 18.67 -7.93 -14.99
C LEU A 134 18.27 -8.28 -16.43
N GLY A 135 17.17 -7.73 -16.91
CA GLY A 135 16.81 -7.80 -18.33
C GLY A 135 17.82 -7.06 -19.21
N ASP A 136 17.49 -6.85 -20.47
CA ASP A 136 18.31 -6.00 -21.33
C ASP A 136 18.30 -4.55 -20.78
N PRO A 137 19.44 -4.06 -20.25
CA PRO A 137 19.49 -2.72 -19.67
C PRO A 137 19.35 -1.60 -20.72
N ASP A 138 19.57 -1.91 -21.98
CA ASP A 138 19.43 -0.97 -23.11
C ASP A 138 18.02 -1.04 -23.73
N ALA A 139 17.18 -1.97 -23.31
CA ALA A 139 15.78 -1.99 -23.73
C ALA A 139 15.07 -0.74 -23.23
N GLY A 140 14.54 0.04 -24.16
CA GLY A 140 13.63 1.14 -23.83
C GLY A 140 12.38 0.63 -23.10
N PRO A 141 11.58 1.54 -22.49
CA PRO A 141 10.36 1.14 -21.81
C PRO A 141 9.42 0.43 -22.80
N ALA A 142 8.89 -0.74 -22.40
CA ALA A 142 7.88 -1.45 -23.16
C ALA A 142 6.56 -0.68 -23.07
N VAL A 143 6.35 0.32 -23.94
CA VAL A 143 5.18 1.21 -23.93
C VAL A 143 4.68 1.47 -25.35
N ALA A 144 3.38 1.64 -25.49
CA ALA A 144 2.77 2.20 -26.68
C ALA A 144 2.60 3.70 -26.47
N TRP A 145 3.36 4.51 -27.20
CA TRP A 145 3.29 5.97 -27.09
C TRP A 145 2.01 6.53 -27.70
N CYS A 146 1.44 7.56 -27.07
CA CYS A 146 0.27 8.25 -27.60
C CYS A 146 0.62 9.10 -28.82
N GLU A 147 -0.32 9.14 -29.77
CA GLU A 147 -0.24 9.99 -30.98
C GLU A 147 -1.50 10.84 -31.09
N GLY A 148 -1.37 12.00 -31.74
CA GLY A 148 -2.49 12.92 -32.02
C GLY A 148 -3.17 13.41 -30.71
N SER A 149 -4.50 13.42 -30.71
CA SER A 149 -5.27 13.93 -29.57
C SER A 149 -5.12 13.10 -28.28
N ALA A 150 -4.73 11.84 -28.37
CA ALA A 150 -4.47 11.02 -27.19
C ALA A 150 -3.25 11.49 -26.37
N SER A 151 -2.33 12.28 -26.98
CA SER A 151 -1.20 12.90 -26.28
C SER A 151 -1.56 14.19 -25.54
N GLU A 152 -2.76 14.72 -25.72
CA GLU A 152 -3.18 15.99 -25.16
C GLU A 152 -3.76 15.82 -23.75
N PHE A 153 -3.47 16.79 -22.86
CA PHE A 153 -4.03 16.84 -21.51
C PHE A 153 -5.16 17.88 -21.44
N SER A 154 -6.24 17.54 -20.75
CA SER A 154 -7.26 18.51 -20.38
C SER A 154 -6.77 19.43 -19.24
N THR A 155 -7.58 20.38 -18.83
CA THR A 155 -7.29 21.24 -17.68
C THR A 155 -7.38 20.46 -16.37
N LEU A 156 -6.54 20.82 -15.40
CA LEU A 156 -6.68 20.29 -14.03
C LEU A 156 -7.88 20.96 -13.37
N ASP A 157 -8.89 20.16 -13.03
CA ASP A 157 -10.04 20.61 -12.24
C ASP A 157 -9.64 20.70 -10.76
N GLU A 158 -10.07 21.74 -10.05
CA GLU A 158 -9.76 21.96 -8.64
C GLU A 158 -10.46 20.97 -7.70
N ASN A 159 -11.53 20.35 -8.16
CA ASN A 159 -12.27 19.36 -7.39
C ASN A 159 -11.63 17.97 -7.35
N HIS A 160 -10.47 17.79 -7.97
CA HIS A 160 -9.82 16.50 -8.07
C HIS A 160 -8.54 16.54 -7.27
N LEU A 161 -8.39 15.79 -6.21
CA LEU A 161 -7.11 15.21 -5.91
C LEU A 161 -6.42 15.63 -4.62
N THR A 162 -6.55 14.74 -3.71
CA THR A 162 -5.61 14.64 -2.59
C THR A 162 -4.51 13.57 -2.82
N GLY A 163 -4.50 12.88 -3.96
CA GLY A 163 -3.54 11.81 -4.26
C GLY A 163 -3.82 10.47 -3.59
N TRP A 164 -4.32 10.45 -2.36
CA TRP A 164 -4.70 9.22 -1.63
C TRP A 164 -6.21 8.92 -1.69
N GLY A 165 -7.00 9.87 -1.98
CA GLY A 165 -8.44 9.77 -2.09
C GLY A 165 -8.97 11.02 -2.74
N HIS A 166 -10.27 11.12 -2.87
CA HIS A 166 -10.91 12.25 -3.49
C HIS A 166 -11.16 13.39 -2.49
N ASP A 167 -11.41 13.02 -1.24
CA ASP A 167 -11.64 13.95 -0.12
C ASP A 167 -11.15 13.34 1.20
N THR A 168 -11.46 13.97 2.32
CA THR A 168 -11.14 13.51 3.68
C THR A 168 -11.81 12.18 4.05
N ARG A 169 -12.65 11.61 3.19
CA ARG A 169 -13.48 10.42 3.44
C ARG A 169 -13.29 9.30 2.42
N ARG A 170 -12.43 9.49 1.39
CA ARG A 170 -12.30 8.57 0.25
C ARG A 170 -13.65 8.28 -0.44
N TYR A 171 -14.47 9.32 -0.56
CA TYR A 171 -15.75 9.27 -1.22
C TYR A 171 -15.69 9.99 -2.58
N VAL A 172 -16.28 9.38 -3.59
CA VAL A 172 -16.39 9.94 -4.95
C VAL A 172 -17.86 9.93 -5.35
N SER A 173 -18.46 11.09 -5.55
CA SER A 173 -19.85 11.16 -6.04
C SER A 173 -19.98 10.54 -7.44
N SER A 174 -21.18 10.12 -7.81
CA SER A 174 -21.46 9.62 -9.16
C SER A 174 -21.11 10.63 -10.25
N ASP A 175 -21.32 11.91 -10.00
CA ASP A 175 -20.95 12.99 -10.92
C ASP A 175 -19.42 13.03 -11.13
N ALA A 176 -18.64 12.94 -10.05
CA ALA A 176 -17.19 12.92 -10.12
C ALA A 176 -16.63 11.59 -10.69
N ALA A 177 -17.26 10.46 -10.36
CA ALA A 177 -16.94 9.15 -10.93
C ALA A 177 -17.25 9.10 -12.43
N GLY A 178 -18.29 9.81 -12.88
CA GLY A 178 -18.77 9.81 -14.27
C GLY A 178 -19.60 8.59 -14.61
N PHE A 179 -20.02 7.81 -13.62
CA PHE A 179 -20.99 6.72 -13.71
C PHE A 179 -21.73 6.54 -12.39
N ASP A 180 -22.93 5.98 -12.44
CA ASP A 180 -23.78 5.76 -11.28
C ASP A 180 -23.94 4.27 -10.92
N ARG A 181 -24.67 4.02 -9.81
CA ARG A 181 -24.94 2.65 -9.31
C ARG A 181 -25.54 1.74 -10.36
N SER A 182 -26.40 2.23 -11.25
CA SER A 182 -27.08 1.41 -12.27
C SER A 182 -26.13 0.93 -13.38
N GLN A 183 -24.97 1.54 -13.52
CA GLN A 183 -23.95 1.22 -14.53
C GLN A 183 -22.89 0.26 -13.99
N ILE A 184 -22.82 0.04 -12.67
CA ILE A 184 -21.82 -0.86 -12.05
C ILE A 184 -21.94 -2.30 -12.59
N ASP A 185 -23.14 -2.80 -12.77
CA ASP A 185 -23.37 -4.17 -13.30
C ASP A 185 -22.85 -4.36 -14.73
N ASN A 186 -22.58 -3.25 -15.44
CA ASN A 186 -22.08 -3.23 -16.80
C ASN A 186 -20.60 -2.82 -16.92
N LEU A 187 -19.86 -2.80 -15.80
CA LEU A 187 -18.42 -2.54 -15.85
C LEU A 187 -17.69 -3.67 -16.58
N GLU A 188 -16.87 -3.30 -17.54
CA GLU A 188 -16.00 -4.23 -18.27
C GLU A 188 -14.56 -3.70 -18.30
N LEU A 189 -13.58 -4.60 -18.40
CA LEU A 189 -12.17 -4.24 -18.59
C LEU A 189 -12.02 -3.53 -19.93
N LYS A 190 -11.60 -2.27 -19.91
CA LYS A 190 -11.39 -1.45 -21.09
C LYS A 190 -10.00 -1.63 -21.66
N TRP A 191 -9.00 -1.55 -20.80
CA TRP A 191 -7.60 -1.82 -21.12
C TRP A 191 -6.82 -2.21 -19.86
N SER A 192 -5.66 -2.78 -20.07
CA SER A 192 -4.72 -3.15 -19.01
C SER A 192 -3.29 -2.80 -19.40
N PHE A 193 -2.42 -2.70 -18.40
CA PHE A 193 -0.99 -2.53 -18.60
C PHE A 193 -0.24 -3.49 -17.67
N GLY A 194 0.71 -4.26 -18.19
CA GLY A 194 1.60 -5.09 -17.41
C GLY A 194 2.88 -4.32 -17.07
N PHE A 195 3.14 -4.05 -15.78
CA PHE A 195 4.40 -3.44 -15.37
C PHE A 195 5.55 -4.44 -15.63
N PRO A 196 6.55 -4.07 -16.46
CA PRO A 196 7.64 -4.97 -16.80
C PRO A 196 8.46 -5.37 -15.56
N ALA A 197 8.85 -6.65 -15.48
CA ALA A 197 9.69 -7.19 -14.41
C ALA A 197 9.28 -6.78 -12.98
N SER A 198 7.96 -6.64 -12.74
CA SER A 198 7.41 -6.24 -11.46
C SER A 198 6.64 -7.38 -10.82
N THR A 199 6.79 -7.55 -9.50
CA THR A 199 6.04 -8.50 -8.66
C THR A 199 4.98 -7.83 -7.83
N ARG A 200 4.94 -6.48 -7.87
CA ARG A 200 3.98 -5.67 -7.13
C ARG A 200 3.59 -4.40 -7.89
N ALA A 201 2.31 -4.13 -7.91
CA ALA A 201 1.67 -2.95 -8.46
C ALA A 201 0.85 -2.31 -7.31
N ARG A 202 1.43 -1.33 -6.61
CA ARG A 202 0.87 -0.84 -5.33
C ARG A 202 0.83 0.68 -5.16
N SER A 203 1.28 1.45 -6.16
CA SER A 203 1.09 2.90 -6.19
C SER A 203 -0.39 3.23 -6.34
N GLN A 204 -0.92 4.21 -5.59
CA GLN A 204 -2.31 4.67 -5.75
C GLN A 204 -2.46 5.33 -7.12
N PRO A 205 -3.31 4.80 -8.03
CA PRO A 205 -3.60 5.47 -9.28
C PRO A 205 -4.35 6.79 -9.05
N THR A 206 -4.05 7.78 -9.90
CA THR A 206 -4.73 9.07 -9.87
C THR A 206 -5.31 9.37 -11.26
N ILE A 207 -6.61 9.67 -11.32
CA ILE A 207 -7.32 10.02 -12.55
C ILE A 207 -7.50 11.53 -12.60
N ALA A 208 -6.87 12.20 -13.56
CA ALA A 208 -7.02 13.63 -13.78
C ALA A 208 -6.59 14.04 -15.18
N MET A 209 -7.06 15.18 -15.65
CA MET A 209 -6.61 15.79 -16.92
C MET A 209 -6.76 14.84 -18.13
N GLY A 210 -7.73 13.91 -18.10
CA GLY A 210 -7.91 12.86 -19.10
C GLY A 210 -6.77 11.82 -19.10
N ALA A 211 -6.08 11.65 -17.96
CA ALA A 211 -4.96 10.75 -17.81
C ALA A 211 -5.07 9.91 -16.54
N VAL A 212 -4.33 8.80 -16.51
CA VAL A 212 -4.01 8.01 -15.32
C VAL A 212 -2.54 8.23 -14.98
N PHE A 213 -2.27 8.70 -13.77
CA PHE A 213 -0.91 8.83 -13.24
C PHE A 213 -0.66 7.72 -12.23
N VAL A 214 0.46 7.01 -12.35
CA VAL A 214 0.80 5.90 -11.45
C VAL A 214 2.31 5.64 -11.41
N GLY A 215 2.82 5.26 -10.26
CA GLY A 215 4.19 4.80 -10.07
C GLY A 215 4.31 3.27 -10.19
N SER A 216 5.53 2.79 -10.32
CA SER A 216 5.82 1.36 -10.46
C SER A 216 6.99 0.91 -9.57
N GLN A 217 7.16 -0.40 -9.46
CA GLN A 217 8.24 -1.03 -8.71
C GLN A 217 9.63 -0.71 -9.28
N ASP A 218 9.74 -0.53 -10.59
CA ASP A 218 10.99 -0.17 -11.24
C ASP A 218 11.31 1.33 -11.18
N GLY A 219 10.53 2.11 -10.40
CA GLY A 219 10.71 3.54 -10.23
C GLY A 219 10.19 4.37 -11.40
N THR A 220 9.59 3.76 -12.40
CA THR A 220 8.98 4.52 -13.51
C THR A 220 7.62 5.07 -13.09
N VAL A 221 7.43 6.37 -13.26
CA VAL A 221 6.13 7.03 -13.18
C VAL A 221 5.59 7.20 -14.58
N TYR A 222 4.32 6.83 -14.76
CA TYR A 222 3.62 6.87 -16.03
C TYR A 222 2.48 7.87 -16.00
N ALA A 223 2.26 8.56 -17.13
CA ALA A 223 1.00 9.20 -17.45
C ALA A 223 0.39 8.51 -18.67
N PHE A 224 -0.72 7.83 -18.48
CA PHE A 224 -1.46 7.16 -19.55
C PHE A 224 -2.61 8.03 -20.04
N ASP A 225 -2.95 7.93 -21.30
CA ASP A 225 -4.28 8.36 -21.78
C ASP A 225 -5.35 7.48 -21.15
N LEU A 226 -6.35 8.09 -20.53
CA LEU A 226 -7.40 7.38 -19.79
C LEU A 226 -8.26 6.48 -20.70
N GLU A 227 -8.47 6.91 -21.95
CA GLU A 227 -9.35 6.22 -22.89
C GLU A 227 -8.70 5.01 -23.56
N THR A 228 -7.41 5.11 -23.88
CA THR A 228 -6.72 4.16 -24.76
C THR A 228 -5.63 3.34 -24.04
N GLY A 229 -5.12 3.84 -22.90
CA GLY A 229 -4.00 3.23 -22.19
C GLY A 229 -2.64 3.38 -22.89
N CYS A 230 -2.54 4.23 -23.93
CA CYS A 230 -1.23 4.63 -24.44
C CYS A 230 -0.51 5.54 -23.44
N VAL A 231 0.81 5.60 -23.51
CA VAL A 231 1.64 6.39 -22.59
C VAL A 231 1.90 7.77 -23.19
N ARG A 232 1.57 8.82 -22.43
CA ARG A 232 1.86 10.22 -22.81
C ARG A 232 3.29 10.60 -22.48
N TRP A 233 3.75 10.23 -21.28
CA TRP A 233 5.13 10.40 -20.82
C TRP A 233 5.50 9.40 -19.74
N THR A 234 6.80 9.21 -19.53
CA THR A 234 7.37 8.47 -18.41
C THR A 234 8.44 9.29 -17.71
N PHE A 235 8.61 9.07 -16.42
CA PHE A 235 9.73 9.63 -15.64
C PHE A 235 10.37 8.52 -14.82
N ALA A 236 11.70 8.47 -14.77
CA ALA A 236 12.45 7.50 -13.99
C ALA A 236 12.87 8.09 -12.63
N ALA A 237 12.20 7.70 -11.55
CA ALA A 237 12.61 8.00 -10.19
C ALA A 237 13.85 7.16 -9.79
N ARG A 238 14.45 7.50 -8.64
CA ARG A 238 15.67 6.82 -8.13
C ARG A 238 15.39 5.46 -7.51
N ALA A 239 14.14 5.22 -7.09
CA ALA A 239 13.70 3.97 -6.50
C ALA A 239 12.22 3.74 -6.80
N GLU A 240 11.66 2.61 -6.33
CA GLU A 240 10.23 2.30 -6.45
C GLU A 240 9.36 3.47 -6.00
N VAL A 241 8.37 3.82 -6.82
CA VAL A 241 7.35 4.79 -6.48
C VAL A 241 6.11 4.04 -5.99
N ARG A 242 6.03 3.91 -4.67
CA ARG A 242 4.93 3.24 -3.97
C ARG A 242 3.79 4.21 -3.65
N THR A 243 4.11 5.49 -3.39
CA THR A 243 3.11 6.51 -3.08
C THR A 243 2.18 6.74 -4.27
N GLY A 244 0.99 7.26 -4.02
CA GLY A 244 0.16 7.82 -5.09
C GLY A 244 0.82 9.06 -5.70
N ILE A 245 0.33 9.44 -6.88
CA ILE A 245 0.74 10.67 -7.56
C ILE A 245 -0.26 11.76 -7.21
N THR A 246 0.14 12.69 -6.36
CA THR A 246 -0.67 13.83 -5.95
C THR A 246 -0.53 14.95 -6.97
N LEU A 247 -1.64 15.50 -7.43
CA LEU A 247 -1.61 16.65 -8.32
C LEU A 247 -1.94 17.94 -7.57
N GLY A 248 -1.24 19.00 -7.93
CA GLY A 248 -1.46 20.33 -7.41
C GLY A 248 -1.18 21.41 -8.45
N LYS A 249 -1.42 22.65 -8.10
CA LYS A 249 -1.12 23.81 -8.92
C LYS A 249 0.07 24.56 -8.33
N ARG A 250 1.14 24.70 -9.10
CA ARG A 250 2.38 25.36 -8.71
C ARG A 250 2.44 26.78 -9.28
N GLY A 251 2.98 27.70 -8.48
CA GLY A 251 3.21 29.09 -8.85
C GLY A 251 1.94 29.90 -9.09
N PRO A 252 2.09 31.20 -9.36
CA PRO A 252 0.95 32.11 -9.57
C PRO A 252 0.18 31.82 -10.86
N GLU A 253 0.81 31.13 -11.80
CA GLU A 253 0.18 30.72 -13.09
C GLU A 253 -0.65 29.44 -12.94
N GLY A 254 -0.58 28.76 -11.80
CA GLY A 254 -1.33 27.54 -11.52
C GLY A 254 -0.91 26.36 -12.40
N ILE A 255 0.39 26.16 -12.61
CA ILE A 255 0.93 25.08 -13.46
C ILE A 255 0.61 23.72 -12.84
N PRO A 256 -0.11 22.82 -13.56
CA PRO A 256 -0.37 21.48 -13.07
C PRO A 256 0.93 20.73 -12.78
N THR A 257 1.10 20.26 -11.56
CA THR A 257 2.33 19.62 -11.10
C THR A 257 1.99 18.30 -10.40
N ALA A 258 2.75 17.25 -10.73
CA ALA A 258 2.64 15.92 -10.14
C ALA A 258 3.69 15.76 -9.04
N TYR A 259 3.24 15.46 -7.82
CA TYR A 259 4.09 15.26 -6.64
C TYR A 259 4.00 13.80 -6.17
N PHE A 260 5.13 13.22 -5.78
CA PHE A 260 5.18 11.86 -5.26
C PHE A 260 6.48 11.62 -4.48
N GLY A 261 6.54 10.48 -3.80
CA GLY A 261 7.73 10.02 -3.11
C GLY A 261 8.17 8.62 -3.55
N ASP A 262 9.45 8.32 -3.36
CA ASP A 262 9.98 6.97 -3.57
C ASP A 262 10.33 6.28 -2.23
N ILE A 263 10.65 4.97 -2.31
CA ILE A 263 10.91 4.16 -1.11
C ILE A 263 12.23 4.47 -0.39
N ILE A 264 13.09 5.31 -0.92
CA ILE A 264 14.31 5.83 -0.25
C ILE A 264 14.18 7.30 0.13
N ALA A 265 12.95 7.72 0.44
CA ALA A 265 12.60 9.03 0.97
C ALA A 265 12.96 10.22 0.08
N ASN A 266 12.97 10.07 -1.25
CA ASN A 266 13.00 11.23 -2.13
C ASN A 266 11.59 11.71 -2.44
N VAL A 267 11.43 13.03 -2.57
CA VAL A 267 10.21 13.71 -3.00
C VAL A 267 10.47 14.41 -4.32
N TYR A 268 9.53 14.32 -5.23
CA TYR A 268 9.63 14.85 -6.59
C TYR A 268 8.45 15.76 -6.93
N ALA A 269 8.72 16.77 -7.75
CA ALA A 269 7.71 17.53 -8.47
C ALA A 269 8.02 17.48 -9.96
N LEU A 270 7.06 17.07 -10.76
CA LEU A 270 7.14 17.06 -12.22
C LEU A 270 6.08 18.00 -12.81
N ASP A 271 6.37 18.61 -13.95
CA ASP A 271 5.31 19.18 -14.77
C ASP A 271 4.35 18.04 -15.19
N ALA A 272 3.07 18.15 -14.82
CA ALA A 272 2.12 17.06 -15.01
C ALA A 272 1.80 16.79 -16.50
N LYS A 273 2.07 17.74 -17.39
CA LYS A 273 1.81 17.60 -18.83
C LYS A 273 3.00 17.03 -19.61
N THR A 274 4.22 17.30 -19.14
CA THR A 274 5.42 16.91 -19.88
C THR A 274 6.21 15.79 -19.21
N GLY A 275 6.01 15.56 -17.90
CA GLY A 275 6.82 14.64 -17.10
C GLY A 275 8.22 15.18 -16.77
N GLU A 276 8.52 16.44 -17.13
CA GLU A 276 9.81 17.07 -16.84
C GLU A 276 9.97 17.35 -15.34
N LEU A 277 11.17 17.07 -14.82
CA LEU A 277 11.50 17.32 -13.42
C LEU A 277 11.55 18.83 -13.15
N VAL A 278 10.73 19.27 -12.19
CA VAL A 278 10.75 20.66 -11.68
C VAL A 278 11.74 20.78 -10.53
N TRP A 279 11.56 19.95 -9.50
CA TRP A 279 12.48 19.83 -8.38
C TRP A 279 12.43 18.45 -7.75
N HIS A 280 13.47 18.13 -7.02
CA HIS A 280 13.60 16.91 -6.23
C HIS A 280 14.31 17.26 -4.93
N THR A 281 13.87 16.68 -3.82
CA THR A 281 14.48 16.81 -2.50
C THR A 281 14.48 15.48 -1.76
N SER A 282 15.40 15.32 -0.80
CA SER A 282 15.40 14.23 0.17
C SER A 282 15.25 14.85 1.55
N PRO A 283 14.03 14.96 2.06
CA PRO A 283 13.76 15.74 3.26
C PRO A 283 14.25 15.07 4.55
N ASP A 284 14.43 13.76 4.57
CA ASP A 284 14.99 13.02 5.70
C ASP A 284 16.28 12.30 5.29
N ASP A 285 17.29 12.45 6.12
CA ASP A 285 18.63 11.91 5.88
C ASP A 285 18.90 10.57 6.60
N HIS A 286 17.94 10.04 7.35
CA HIS A 286 18.09 8.76 8.01
C HIS A 286 18.21 7.62 6.98
N HIS A 287 19.21 6.75 7.12
CA HIS A 287 19.54 5.70 6.14
C HIS A 287 18.42 4.68 5.93
N SER A 288 17.45 4.60 6.84
CA SER A 288 16.28 3.73 6.74
C SER A 288 14.97 4.48 6.48
N ALA A 289 15.02 5.80 6.25
CA ALA A 289 13.81 6.58 5.94
C ALA A 289 13.15 6.13 4.64
N THR A 290 11.82 6.20 4.61
CA THR A 290 10.98 5.82 3.46
C THR A 290 9.74 6.66 3.35
N LEU A 291 9.19 6.75 2.14
CA LEU A 291 7.86 7.28 1.91
C LEU A 291 6.90 6.15 1.51
N THR A 292 5.99 5.82 2.43
CA THR A 292 4.95 4.81 2.24
C THR A 292 3.60 5.47 1.98
N GLY A 293 3.21 6.40 2.83
CA GLY A 293 1.99 7.20 2.70
C GLY A 293 2.10 8.18 1.53
N THR A 294 0.99 8.38 0.85
CA THR A 294 0.91 9.36 -0.24
C THR A 294 0.94 10.77 0.34
N PRO A 295 1.85 11.65 -0.13
CA PRO A 295 1.85 13.04 0.26
C PRO A 295 0.54 13.73 -0.11
N ALA A 296 0.03 14.63 0.72
CA ALA A 296 -1.15 15.44 0.44
C ALA A 296 -0.75 16.86 0.04
N PHE A 297 -1.56 17.50 -0.83
CA PHE A 297 -1.29 18.86 -1.30
C PHE A 297 -2.42 19.80 -0.92
N ALA A 298 -2.08 20.93 -0.30
CA ALA A 298 -3.02 22.00 0.01
C ALA A 298 -2.30 23.34 0.13
N ASN A 299 -2.97 24.42 -0.23
CA ASN A 299 -2.47 25.81 -0.07
C ASN A 299 -1.08 26.05 -0.69
N GLY A 300 -0.75 25.38 -1.80
CA GLY A 300 0.56 25.49 -2.45
C GLY A 300 1.68 24.69 -1.77
N ASN A 301 1.39 23.91 -0.75
CA ASN A 301 2.34 23.10 0.00
C ASN A 301 2.04 21.61 -0.09
N LEU A 302 3.10 20.81 -0.01
CA LEU A 302 3.03 19.36 0.04
C LEU A 302 3.29 18.89 1.47
N TYR A 303 2.46 18.00 2.00
CA TYR A 303 2.57 17.42 3.33
C TYR A 303 2.98 15.96 3.20
N VAL A 304 4.20 15.66 3.63
CA VAL A 304 4.89 14.40 3.37
C VAL A 304 4.97 13.57 4.65
N PRO A 305 4.31 12.41 4.73
CA PRO A 305 4.47 11.49 5.85
C PRO A 305 5.76 10.70 5.66
N VAL A 306 6.59 10.62 6.70
CA VAL A 306 7.88 9.93 6.68
C VAL A 306 7.87 8.75 7.64
N SER A 307 8.20 7.61 7.11
CA SER A 307 8.29 6.31 7.77
C SER A 307 9.70 5.73 7.64
N SER A 308 9.89 4.49 8.11
CA SER A 308 11.20 3.84 8.08
C SER A 308 11.09 2.32 7.94
N LEU A 309 12.11 1.69 7.35
CA LEU A 309 12.38 0.26 7.50
C LEU A 309 13.45 -0.04 8.57
N GLU A 310 13.74 0.86 9.47
CA GLU A 310 14.60 0.54 10.62
C GLU A 310 14.03 -0.62 11.43
N VAL A 311 12.70 -0.73 11.47
CA VAL A 311 11.96 -1.88 12.03
C VAL A 311 12.46 -3.23 11.48
N VAL A 312 12.80 -3.30 10.18
CA VAL A 312 13.35 -4.51 9.54
C VAL A 312 14.85 -4.62 9.76
N THR A 313 15.58 -3.50 9.67
CA THR A 313 17.03 -3.45 9.87
C THR A 313 17.44 -3.92 11.26
N ALA A 314 16.60 -3.68 12.27
CA ALA A 314 16.76 -4.15 13.65
C ALA A 314 16.90 -5.68 13.76
N ALA A 315 16.46 -6.45 12.77
CA ALA A 315 16.66 -7.90 12.72
C ALA A 315 18.14 -8.32 12.73
N ASN A 316 19.06 -7.43 12.31
CA ASN A 316 20.48 -7.67 12.44
C ASN A 316 20.94 -7.43 13.89
N PRO A 317 21.39 -8.45 14.63
CA PRO A 317 21.79 -8.31 16.05
C PRO A 317 23.02 -7.39 16.27
N GLU A 318 23.78 -7.11 15.21
CA GLU A 318 24.92 -6.18 15.24
C GLU A 318 24.52 -4.73 14.91
N TYR A 319 23.26 -4.48 14.57
CA TYR A 319 22.75 -3.15 14.29
C TYR A 319 22.52 -2.37 15.59
N ALA A 320 23.04 -1.15 15.68
CA ALA A 320 22.79 -0.25 16.81
C ALA A 320 21.37 0.35 16.67
N CYS A 321 20.43 -0.18 17.42
CA CYS A 321 18.98 0.09 17.26
C CYS A 321 18.44 0.96 18.40
N CYS A 322 17.50 1.88 18.18
CA CYS A 322 17.02 2.42 16.92
C CYS A 322 16.97 3.95 17.04
N THR A 323 17.10 4.66 15.95
CA THR A 323 17.26 6.12 15.98
C THR A 323 16.24 6.89 15.15
N PHE A 324 15.46 6.22 14.33
CA PHE A 324 14.42 6.83 13.52
C PHE A 324 13.26 7.33 14.38
N ARG A 325 12.65 8.43 13.95
CA ARG A 325 11.39 8.96 14.50
C ARG A 325 10.45 9.32 13.36
N GLY A 326 9.24 8.77 13.36
CA GLY A 326 8.21 9.13 12.39
C GLY A 326 7.83 10.60 12.48
N HIS A 327 7.53 11.22 11.33
CA HIS A 327 7.17 12.63 11.28
C HIS A 327 6.34 12.96 10.04
N VAL A 328 5.73 14.14 10.03
CA VAL A 328 5.14 14.76 8.85
C VAL A 328 5.84 16.08 8.59
N MET A 329 6.26 16.30 7.36
CA MET A 329 6.87 17.54 6.90
C MET A 329 5.95 18.33 6.00
N ALA A 330 5.98 19.67 6.09
CA ALA A 330 5.48 20.52 5.03
C ALA A 330 6.63 20.98 4.12
N VAL A 331 6.41 20.82 2.83
CA VAL A 331 7.37 21.20 1.79
C VAL A 331 6.70 22.19 0.85
N ASN A 332 7.41 23.27 0.51
CA ASN A 332 6.91 24.23 -0.47
C ASN A 332 6.72 23.56 -1.84
N GLY A 333 5.52 23.63 -2.41
CA GLY A 333 5.21 23.00 -3.70
C GLY A 333 5.95 23.62 -4.88
N ASP A 334 6.44 24.87 -4.76
CA ASP A 334 7.11 25.56 -5.87
C ASP A 334 8.59 25.14 -6.01
N ASP A 335 9.31 24.94 -4.88
CA ASP A 335 10.76 24.75 -4.89
C ASP A 335 11.28 23.57 -4.06
N GLY A 336 10.41 22.87 -3.35
CA GLY A 336 10.80 21.71 -2.53
C GLY A 336 11.48 22.05 -1.20
N SER A 337 11.51 23.31 -0.79
CA SER A 337 12.08 23.71 0.51
C SER A 337 11.19 23.27 1.67
N VAL A 338 11.82 22.79 2.76
CA VAL A 338 11.10 22.39 3.99
C VAL A 338 10.62 23.63 4.72
N LEU A 339 9.33 23.67 5.02
CA LEU A 339 8.69 24.78 5.75
C LEU A 339 8.61 24.51 7.24
N TRP A 340 8.23 23.31 7.62
CA TRP A 340 8.20 22.82 9.00
C TRP A 340 8.27 21.29 9.04
N ASP A 341 8.63 20.76 10.20
CA ASP A 341 8.74 19.33 10.47
C ASP A 341 8.12 19.01 11.83
N SER A 342 7.19 18.06 11.87
CA SER A 342 6.45 17.68 13.07
C SER A 342 6.68 16.21 13.40
N TYR A 343 7.59 15.95 14.33
CA TYR A 343 7.93 14.60 14.79
C TYR A 343 6.83 14.00 15.67
N ALA A 344 6.48 12.74 15.41
CA ALA A 344 5.57 11.97 16.27
C ALA A 344 6.15 11.84 17.68
N ILE A 345 7.44 11.51 17.79
CA ILE A 345 8.19 11.49 19.05
C ILE A 345 9.02 12.78 19.15
N PRO A 346 8.69 13.73 20.06
CA PRO A 346 9.41 15.00 20.13
C PRO A 346 10.87 14.88 20.55
N ASN A 347 11.19 13.92 21.43
CA ASN A 347 12.50 13.75 22.01
C ASN A 347 13.45 13.02 21.04
N THR A 348 14.65 13.54 20.89
CA THR A 348 15.72 12.88 20.11
C THR A 348 16.18 11.61 20.83
N PRO A 349 16.38 10.48 20.11
CA PRO A 349 16.90 9.25 20.69
C PRO A 349 18.26 9.46 21.35
N ILE A 350 18.44 8.89 22.54
CA ILE A 350 19.69 8.86 23.26
C ILE A 350 20.07 7.40 23.57
N SER A 351 21.36 7.12 23.74
CA SER A 351 21.78 5.77 24.13
C SER A 351 21.28 5.45 25.54
N THR A 352 20.53 4.37 25.66
CA THR A 352 19.96 3.86 26.93
C THR A 352 20.77 2.70 27.50
N GLY A 353 21.67 2.10 26.72
CA GLY A 353 22.51 1.00 27.14
C GLY A 353 23.18 0.29 25.97
N ASP A 354 23.72 -0.87 26.26
CA ASP A 354 24.32 -1.77 25.28
C ASP A 354 23.59 -3.14 25.33
N THR A 355 23.44 -3.76 24.17
CA THR A 355 22.92 -5.14 24.07
C THR A 355 23.94 -6.15 24.62
N ALA A 356 23.50 -7.39 24.79
CA ALA A 356 24.41 -8.50 25.13
C ALA A 356 25.50 -8.72 24.06
N ALA A 357 25.29 -8.31 22.82
CA ALA A 357 26.27 -8.33 21.73
C ALA A 357 27.24 -7.13 21.75
N GLY A 358 27.01 -6.14 22.65
CA GLY A 358 27.83 -4.93 22.78
C GLY A 358 27.46 -3.82 21.80
N THR A 359 26.34 -3.91 21.11
CA THR A 359 25.80 -2.85 20.28
C THR A 359 24.97 -1.84 21.10
N LYS A 360 24.89 -0.59 20.64
CA LYS A 360 24.13 0.46 21.34
C LYS A 360 22.63 0.27 21.15
N ILE A 361 21.88 0.54 22.22
CA ILE A 361 20.42 0.72 22.21
C ILE A 361 20.13 2.21 22.34
N PHE A 362 19.19 2.71 21.53
CA PHE A 362 18.73 4.10 21.57
C PHE A 362 17.21 4.16 21.75
N ALA A 363 16.75 5.11 22.54
CA ALA A 363 15.33 5.38 22.78
C ALA A 363 15.12 6.89 23.10
N PRO A 364 13.88 7.41 22.91
CA PRO A 364 12.75 6.80 22.21
C PRO A 364 12.94 6.79 20.69
N SER A 365 12.40 5.78 20.00
CA SER A 365 12.50 5.64 18.55
C SER A 365 11.23 4.99 17.97
N GLY A 366 11.03 5.05 16.66
CA GLY A 366 9.89 4.49 15.97
C GLY A 366 8.76 5.49 15.75
N ALA A 367 7.52 5.09 16.06
CA ALA A 367 6.29 5.81 15.74
C ALA A 367 6.23 6.28 14.27
N PRO A 368 6.49 5.36 13.29
CA PRO A 368 6.56 5.72 11.88
C PRO A 368 5.23 6.28 11.39
N VAL A 369 5.28 7.28 10.49
CA VAL A 369 4.08 7.81 9.82
C VAL A 369 4.04 7.24 8.41
N TRP A 370 3.36 6.12 8.25
CA TRP A 370 3.31 5.41 6.97
C TRP A 370 1.95 5.44 6.27
N THR A 371 0.96 6.07 6.90
CA THR A 371 -0.35 6.36 6.31
C THR A 371 -0.36 7.75 5.69
N SER A 372 -1.27 7.98 4.73
CA SER A 372 -1.45 9.30 4.13
C SER A 372 -2.13 10.25 5.11
N PRO A 373 -1.67 11.51 5.26
CA PRO A 373 -2.30 12.46 6.16
C PRO A 373 -3.64 12.96 5.61
N THR A 374 -4.57 13.25 6.51
CA THR A 374 -5.86 13.88 6.19
C THR A 374 -5.80 15.36 6.52
N ILE A 375 -6.22 16.18 5.56
CA ILE A 375 -6.12 17.64 5.65
C ILE A 375 -7.52 18.26 5.63
N ASP A 376 -7.76 19.19 6.55
CA ASP A 376 -8.88 20.11 6.51
C ASP A 376 -8.34 21.56 6.50
N VAL A 377 -8.42 22.18 5.33
CA VAL A 377 -7.91 23.53 5.10
C VAL A 377 -8.70 24.58 5.90
N ASP A 378 -10.01 24.42 5.98
CA ASP A 378 -10.89 25.40 6.67
C ASP A 378 -10.65 25.41 8.17
N ARG A 379 -10.31 24.26 8.75
CA ARG A 379 -9.96 24.12 10.17
C ARG A 379 -8.48 24.33 10.47
N ASN A 380 -7.66 24.52 9.44
CA ASN A 380 -6.20 24.59 9.55
C ASN A 380 -5.64 23.33 10.25
N LEU A 381 -6.08 22.15 9.83
CA LEU A 381 -5.88 20.87 10.50
C LEU A 381 -5.23 19.84 9.58
N LEU A 382 -4.25 19.11 10.11
CA LEU A 382 -3.69 17.91 9.52
C LEU A 382 -3.69 16.79 10.56
N ILE A 383 -4.16 15.60 10.17
CA ILE A 383 -4.30 14.43 11.05
C ILE A 383 -3.57 13.24 10.43
N PHE A 384 -2.83 12.51 11.25
CA PHE A 384 -2.11 11.30 10.81
C PHE A 384 -2.09 10.22 11.91
N GLY A 385 -1.86 8.98 11.51
CA GLY A 385 -1.63 7.85 12.41
C GLY A 385 -0.15 7.54 12.56
N THR A 386 0.25 6.94 13.69
CA THR A 386 1.60 6.45 13.93
C THR A 386 1.62 4.95 14.16
N GLY A 387 2.75 4.33 13.87
CA GLY A 387 3.01 2.95 14.24
C GLY A 387 3.68 2.82 15.60
N GLU A 388 4.21 1.65 15.86
CA GLU A 388 4.84 1.18 17.09
C GLU A 388 6.13 1.92 17.44
N ASN A 389 6.58 1.84 18.68
CA ASN A 389 7.97 2.16 19.03
C ASN A 389 8.91 1.03 18.56
N TYR A 390 10.16 1.37 18.18
CA TYR A 390 11.16 0.37 17.75
C TYR A 390 12.05 -0.12 18.90
N SER A 391 12.07 0.59 20.01
CA SER A 391 12.93 0.30 21.18
C SER A 391 12.22 0.65 22.49
N SER A 392 12.58 -0.09 23.55
CA SER A 392 12.09 0.15 24.92
C SER A 392 12.68 1.41 25.55
N PRO A 393 11.90 2.11 26.39
CA PRO A 393 10.50 1.84 26.70
C PRO A 393 9.55 2.39 25.64
N ALA A 394 8.40 1.73 25.44
CA ALA A 394 7.31 2.28 24.66
C ALA A 394 6.87 3.64 25.22
N ASP A 395 6.53 4.59 24.32
CA ASP A 395 6.07 5.92 24.72
C ASP A 395 4.62 6.16 24.31
N GLN A 396 4.07 7.30 24.69
CA GLN A 396 2.66 7.63 24.43
C GLN A 396 2.39 8.15 23.00
N ASN A 397 3.38 8.12 22.10
CA ASN A 397 3.26 8.63 20.74
C ASN A 397 3.25 7.51 19.68
N SER A 398 3.53 6.25 20.09
CA SER A 398 3.29 5.08 19.24
C SER A 398 1.80 4.76 19.20
N ASP A 399 1.37 4.12 18.11
CA ASP A 399 -0.02 3.65 17.94
C ASP A 399 -1.04 4.72 18.24
N ALA A 400 -0.75 5.92 17.78
CA ALA A 400 -1.49 7.13 18.12
C ALA A 400 -2.09 7.80 16.88
N VAL A 401 -3.19 8.51 17.10
CA VAL A 401 -3.69 9.52 16.17
C VAL A 401 -3.20 10.87 16.65
N ILE A 402 -2.56 11.61 15.76
CA ILE A 402 -1.98 12.92 16.06
C ILE A 402 -2.59 13.97 15.15
N ALA A 403 -2.94 15.11 15.72
CA ALA A 403 -3.38 16.29 14.98
C ALA A 403 -2.40 17.45 15.18
N VAL A 404 -2.11 18.13 14.07
CA VAL A 404 -1.24 19.30 14.04
C VAL A 404 -1.89 20.45 13.25
N ARG A 405 -1.43 21.65 13.48
CA ARG A 405 -1.81 22.80 12.66
C ARG A 405 -1.20 22.67 11.26
N LEU A 406 -2.03 22.85 10.26
CA LEU A 406 -1.61 22.72 8.86
C LEU A 406 -0.53 23.75 8.46
N ASP A 407 -0.63 24.96 9.00
CA ASP A 407 0.28 26.08 8.66
C ASP A 407 1.63 26.04 9.36
N THR A 408 1.73 25.41 10.54
CA THR A 408 2.94 25.49 11.38
C THR A 408 3.50 24.14 11.83
N GLY A 409 2.75 23.04 11.67
CA GLY A 409 3.13 21.75 12.22
C GLY A 409 3.04 21.66 13.75
N GLU A 410 2.51 22.69 14.43
CA GLU A 410 2.32 22.69 15.87
C GLU A 410 1.32 21.62 16.28
N ARG A 411 1.73 20.75 17.23
CA ARG A 411 0.86 19.69 17.75
C ARG A 411 -0.32 20.25 18.52
N LEU A 412 -1.53 19.93 18.07
CA LEU A 412 -2.78 20.26 18.75
C LEU A 412 -3.10 19.23 19.82
N TRP A 413 -3.04 17.96 19.45
CA TRP A 413 -3.27 16.83 20.36
C TRP A 413 -2.64 15.54 19.83
N SER A 414 -2.47 14.57 20.73
CA SER A 414 -2.07 13.19 20.43
C SER A 414 -2.95 12.25 21.25
N ARG A 415 -3.44 11.19 20.63
CA ARG A 415 -4.25 10.15 21.27
C ARG A 415 -3.67 8.78 20.98
N GLN A 416 -2.96 8.20 21.94
CA GLN A 416 -2.55 6.81 21.90
C GLN A 416 -3.78 5.90 22.04
N THR A 417 -3.87 4.88 21.19
CA THR A 417 -5.00 3.94 21.14
C THR A 417 -4.62 2.56 21.60
N PHE A 418 -3.34 2.21 21.49
CA PHE A 418 -2.76 0.98 22.01
C PHE A 418 -1.47 1.30 22.76
N PRO A 419 -1.43 1.19 24.11
CA PRO A 419 -0.23 1.46 24.90
C PRO A 419 0.70 0.25 24.95
N ASP A 420 1.95 0.50 25.35
CA ASP A 420 2.97 -0.50 25.59
C ASP A 420 3.31 -1.36 24.35
N ASP A 421 3.21 -0.77 23.14
CA ASP A 421 3.62 -1.40 21.88
C ASP A 421 5.00 -0.87 21.48
N ALA A 422 6.02 -1.66 21.79
CA ALA A 422 7.34 -1.55 21.22
C ALA A 422 7.70 -2.88 20.56
N TRP A 423 8.00 -2.83 19.28
CA TRP A 423 8.26 -3.99 18.46
C TRP A 423 9.20 -3.66 17.28
N ASN A 424 9.94 -4.65 16.83
CA ASN A 424 10.64 -4.65 15.56
C ASN A 424 10.86 -6.10 15.10
N VAL A 425 11.34 -6.31 13.87
CA VAL A 425 11.48 -7.65 13.28
C VAL A 425 12.44 -8.55 14.05
N ALA A 426 13.32 -8.03 14.92
CA ALA A 426 14.14 -8.84 15.81
C ALA A 426 13.30 -9.72 16.74
N CYS A 427 12.06 -9.29 17.10
CA CYS A 427 11.13 -10.06 17.93
C CYS A 427 10.61 -11.34 17.26
N MET A 428 10.73 -11.45 15.94
CA MET A 428 10.43 -12.68 15.21
C MET A 428 11.58 -13.70 15.21
N MET A 429 12.72 -13.33 15.82
CA MET A 429 13.92 -14.14 15.87
C MET A 429 14.19 -14.64 17.28
N VAL A 430 14.76 -15.83 17.39
CA VAL A 430 15.11 -16.40 18.70
C VAL A 430 16.29 -15.62 19.32
N ASP A 431 16.09 -15.12 20.54
CA ASP A 431 17.12 -14.46 21.36
C ASP A 431 17.83 -13.27 20.65
N ASN A 432 17.16 -12.55 19.75
CA ASN A 432 17.74 -11.37 19.12
C ASN A 432 17.75 -10.20 20.11
N PRO A 433 18.93 -9.60 20.39
CA PRO A 433 19.10 -8.59 21.44
C PRO A 433 18.46 -7.23 21.11
N ASN A 434 18.02 -7.02 19.88
CA ASN A 434 17.35 -5.79 19.45
C ASN A 434 15.81 -5.82 19.63
N CYS A 435 15.23 -6.99 19.99
CA CYS A 435 13.81 -7.03 20.34
C CYS A 435 13.57 -6.23 21.63
N PRO A 436 12.62 -5.25 21.65
CA PRO A 436 12.24 -4.52 22.85
C PRO A 436 11.71 -5.45 23.96
N GLU A 437 11.81 -5.01 25.22
CA GLU A 437 11.31 -5.79 26.36
C GLU A 437 9.80 -6.03 26.33
N GLU A 438 9.04 -5.10 25.73
CA GLU A 438 7.59 -5.18 25.59
C GLU A 438 7.18 -6.30 24.63
N ASP A 439 7.98 -6.58 23.61
CA ASP A 439 7.65 -7.54 22.55
C ASP A 439 6.19 -7.39 22.10
N GLY A 440 5.83 -6.17 21.74
CA GLY A 440 4.47 -5.75 21.44
C GLY A 440 3.88 -6.42 20.19
N PRO A 441 2.56 -6.27 19.95
CA PRO A 441 1.88 -6.97 18.85
C PRO A 441 1.98 -6.28 17.49
N ASP A 442 2.63 -5.09 17.38
CA ASP A 442 2.70 -4.27 16.16
C ASP A 442 1.29 -3.85 15.69
N TYR A 443 0.54 -3.16 16.55
CA TYR A 443 -0.83 -2.74 16.29
C TYR A 443 -0.98 -1.27 15.88
N ASP A 444 -0.29 -0.88 14.84
CA ASP A 444 -0.29 0.48 14.27
C ASP A 444 -1.67 1.08 14.04
N GLN A 445 -1.73 2.41 14.04
CA GLN A 445 -2.75 3.19 13.35
C GLN A 445 -2.52 3.10 11.84
N ALA A 446 -2.94 1.97 11.27
CA ALA A 446 -2.58 1.52 9.93
C ALA A 446 -3.46 2.09 8.82
N SER A 447 -4.55 2.77 9.17
CA SER A 447 -5.48 3.38 8.24
C SER A 447 -5.37 4.91 8.30
N SER A 448 -5.34 5.56 7.15
CA SER A 448 -5.47 7.03 7.09
C SER A 448 -6.73 7.46 7.84
N PRO A 449 -6.64 8.36 8.84
CA PRO A 449 -7.81 8.81 9.58
C PRO A 449 -8.82 9.50 8.66
N LEU A 450 -10.11 9.29 8.90
CA LEU A 450 -11.17 10.01 8.18
C LEU A 450 -11.68 11.18 9.03
N LEU A 451 -12.01 12.30 8.40
CA LEU A 451 -12.75 13.38 9.02
C LEU A 451 -14.18 13.36 8.49
N VAL A 452 -15.13 12.99 9.35
CA VAL A 452 -16.52 12.73 8.98
C VAL A 452 -17.43 13.77 9.64
N ASP A 453 -18.24 14.48 8.83
CA ASP A 453 -19.29 15.36 9.34
C ASP A 453 -20.48 14.51 9.81
N ILE A 454 -20.85 14.68 11.06
CA ILE A 454 -21.96 13.95 11.69
C ILE A 454 -23.22 14.83 11.88
N GLY A 455 -23.27 15.96 11.20
CA GLY A 455 -24.37 16.90 11.22
C GLY A 455 -24.32 17.91 12.38
N ALA A 456 -25.20 18.89 12.32
CA ALA A 456 -25.29 20.00 13.30
C ALA A 456 -23.96 20.76 13.51
N GLY A 457 -23.10 20.81 12.46
CA GLY A 457 -21.80 21.47 12.51
C GLY A 457 -20.73 20.71 13.32
N LYS A 458 -20.98 19.43 13.60
CA LYS A 458 -20.04 18.55 14.32
C LYS A 458 -19.37 17.59 13.37
N SER A 459 -18.11 17.33 13.63
CA SER A 459 -17.32 16.30 12.92
C SER A 459 -16.62 15.40 13.92
N VAL A 460 -16.23 14.22 13.44
CA VAL A 460 -15.46 13.24 14.21
C VAL A 460 -14.26 12.77 13.38
N VAL A 461 -13.16 12.47 14.05
CA VAL A 461 -12.04 11.73 13.47
C VAL A 461 -12.31 10.26 13.67
N VAL A 462 -12.42 9.51 12.57
CA VAL A 462 -12.56 8.04 12.62
C VAL A 462 -11.23 7.42 12.26
N ALA A 463 -10.70 6.59 13.14
CA ALA A 463 -9.42 5.91 12.97
C ALA A 463 -9.58 4.40 13.10
N GLY A 464 -8.81 3.67 12.29
CA GLY A 464 -8.79 2.21 12.26
C GLY A 464 -7.39 1.66 12.54
N GLN A 465 -7.32 0.56 13.27
CA GLN A 465 -6.09 0.00 13.82
C GLN A 465 -5.89 -1.47 13.43
N LYS A 466 -4.65 -1.91 13.34
CA LYS A 466 -4.28 -3.31 13.03
C LYS A 466 -4.90 -4.32 13.99
N ASP A 467 -5.23 -3.93 15.22
CA ASP A 467 -5.92 -4.79 16.18
C ASP A 467 -7.39 -5.08 15.84
N GLY A 468 -7.90 -4.57 14.73
CA GLY A 468 -9.28 -4.74 14.28
C GLY A 468 -10.29 -3.79 14.92
N ARG A 469 -9.83 -2.78 15.66
CA ARG A 469 -10.69 -1.73 16.23
C ARG A 469 -10.84 -0.55 15.30
N VAL A 470 -11.99 0.09 15.42
CA VAL A 470 -12.29 1.40 14.85
C VAL A 470 -12.83 2.28 15.97
N PHE A 471 -12.38 3.54 16.00
CA PHE A 471 -12.84 4.50 17.01
C PHE A 471 -13.21 5.83 16.36
N ALA A 472 -14.13 6.55 17.01
CA ALA A 472 -14.34 7.95 16.74
C ALA A 472 -13.79 8.81 17.88
N LEU A 473 -13.05 9.84 17.52
CA LEU A 473 -12.46 10.81 18.41
C LEU A 473 -13.08 12.18 18.15
N ASP A 474 -13.18 12.99 19.19
CA ASP A 474 -13.50 14.41 19.06
C ASP A 474 -12.35 15.10 18.30
N TRP A 475 -12.67 15.75 17.19
CA TRP A 475 -11.66 16.30 16.29
C TRP A 475 -10.88 17.49 16.90
N GLU A 476 -11.49 18.25 17.82
CA GLU A 476 -10.86 19.44 18.43
C GLU A 476 -9.81 19.05 19.48
N THR A 477 -10.09 18.00 20.24
CA THR A 477 -9.29 17.66 21.41
C THR A 477 -8.61 16.31 21.33
N GLY A 478 -9.09 15.40 20.50
CA GLY A 478 -8.64 14.00 20.46
C GLY A 478 -8.89 13.21 21.76
N GLN A 479 -9.33 13.89 22.83
CA GLN A 479 -9.38 13.32 24.19
C GLN A 479 -10.61 12.46 24.42
N ASN A 480 -11.72 12.76 23.79
CA ASN A 480 -12.96 12.05 24.00
C ASN A 480 -13.10 10.96 22.92
N LYS A 481 -12.83 9.71 23.29
CA LYS A 481 -13.28 8.57 22.49
C LYS A 481 -14.80 8.50 22.59
N LEU A 482 -15.48 8.83 21.50
CA LEU A 482 -16.94 8.89 21.45
C LEU A 482 -17.54 7.49 21.41
N TRP A 483 -16.91 6.61 20.63
CA TRP A 483 -17.24 5.19 20.56
C TRP A 483 -16.03 4.40 20.08
N GLU A 484 -16.09 3.10 20.28
CA GLU A 484 -15.14 2.10 19.79
C GLU A 484 -15.88 0.83 19.42
N VAL A 485 -15.49 0.19 18.33
CA VAL A 485 -15.99 -1.13 17.94
C VAL A 485 -14.85 -2.00 17.44
N LYS A 486 -14.84 -3.29 17.82
CA LYS A 486 -13.90 -4.30 17.32
C LYS A 486 -14.60 -5.14 16.26
N LEU A 487 -14.04 -5.16 15.04
CA LEU A 487 -14.63 -5.80 13.86
C LEU A 487 -13.91 -7.07 13.43
N GLY A 488 -12.66 -7.24 13.84
CA GLY A 488 -11.84 -8.40 13.58
C GLY A 488 -10.96 -8.77 14.77
N ARG A 489 -10.20 -9.86 14.66
CA ARG A 489 -9.27 -10.28 15.72
C ARG A 489 -7.99 -9.45 15.77
N GLY A 490 -7.58 -8.90 14.60
CA GLY A 490 -6.35 -8.15 14.44
C GLY A 490 -5.12 -9.04 14.22
N SER A 491 -4.10 -8.49 13.59
CA SER A 491 -2.80 -9.12 13.35
C SER A 491 -1.73 -8.09 13.00
N ILE A 492 -0.47 -8.49 12.95
CA ILE A 492 0.65 -7.69 12.47
C ILE A 492 0.43 -7.16 11.02
N GLN A 493 -0.32 -7.89 10.19
CA GLN A 493 -0.68 -7.48 8.83
C GLN A 493 -2.08 -6.86 8.74
N GLY A 494 -2.68 -6.55 9.87
CA GLY A 494 -3.89 -5.77 9.97
C GLY A 494 -5.13 -6.54 10.39
N GLY A 495 -5.95 -5.85 11.14
CA GLY A 495 -7.38 -5.83 11.13
C GLY A 495 -7.82 -4.75 10.17
N VAL A 496 -7.75 -3.45 10.56
CA VAL A 496 -8.00 -2.33 9.64
C VAL A 496 -6.69 -1.82 9.08
N HIS A 497 -6.55 -1.84 7.75
CA HIS A 497 -5.31 -1.54 7.08
C HIS A 497 -5.52 -0.52 5.95
N PHE A 498 -4.50 0.23 5.58
CA PHE A 498 -4.36 1.28 4.57
C PHE A 498 -5.47 2.34 4.50
N GLY A 499 -6.76 2.02 4.36
CA GLY A 499 -7.76 3.09 4.29
C GLY A 499 -9.21 2.64 4.31
N MET A 500 -9.99 3.26 5.20
CA MET A 500 -11.45 3.23 5.25
C MET A 500 -12.05 4.22 4.26
N ALA A 501 -13.37 4.16 4.06
CA ALA A 501 -14.13 5.16 3.31
C ALA A 501 -15.41 5.54 4.06
N ALA A 502 -15.96 6.73 3.79
CA ALA A 502 -17.23 7.13 4.40
C ALA A 502 -18.15 7.88 3.41
N ASP A 503 -19.45 7.58 3.50
CA ASP A 503 -20.51 8.28 2.78
C ASP A 503 -21.54 8.78 3.78
N GLY A 504 -21.69 10.09 3.89
CA GLY A 504 -22.48 10.71 4.94
C GLY A 504 -21.99 10.30 6.32
N THR A 505 -22.86 9.67 7.11
CA THR A 505 -22.55 9.15 8.45
C THR A 505 -22.27 7.64 8.49
N THR A 506 -22.08 7.00 7.36
CA THR A 506 -21.70 5.59 7.27
C THR A 506 -20.21 5.47 6.95
N VAL A 507 -19.46 4.76 7.79
CA VAL A 507 -18.05 4.42 7.58
C VAL A 507 -17.95 2.97 7.13
N TYR A 508 -17.27 2.74 6.03
CA TYR A 508 -16.96 1.40 5.51
C TYR A 508 -15.55 1.04 5.91
N VAL A 509 -15.42 -0.14 6.49
CA VAL A 509 -14.19 -0.60 7.14
C VAL A 509 -13.71 -1.88 6.46
N PRO A 510 -12.52 -1.85 5.82
CA PRO A 510 -11.88 -3.06 5.33
C PRO A 510 -11.29 -3.85 6.48
N ILE A 511 -11.47 -5.18 6.49
CA ILE A 511 -10.89 -6.07 7.48
C ILE A 511 -10.05 -7.12 6.77
N ASN A 512 -8.75 -7.11 7.07
CA ASN A 512 -7.83 -8.10 6.56
C ASN A 512 -7.97 -9.44 7.31
N ASP A 513 -7.85 -9.38 8.60
CA ASP A 513 -8.02 -10.48 9.57
C ASP A 513 -7.17 -11.73 9.29
N MET A 514 -6.06 -11.56 8.56
CA MET A 514 -5.04 -12.61 8.48
C MET A 514 -4.57 -12.95 9.89
N ASN A 515 -4.22 -14.21 10.11
CA ASN A 515 -3.58 -14.57 11.36
C ASN A 515 -2.08 -14.25 11.32
N ASP A 516 -1.52 -14.13 12.49
CA ASP A 516 -0.10 -14.32 12.72
C ASP A 516 0.09 -15.38 13.82
N THR A 517 1.33 -15.65 14.19
CA THR A 517 1.66 -16.65 15.21
C THR A 517 1.09 -16.34 16.60
N ARG A 518 0.60 -15.11 16.84
CA ARG A 518 0.06 -14.64 18.11
C ARG A 518 -1.46 -14.76 18.20
N ASN A 519 -2.16 -14.73 17.04
CA ASN A 519 -3.62 -14.62 16.97
C ASN A 519 -4.33 -15.95 16.69
N GLY A 520 -3.63 -17.07 16.60
CA GLY A 520 -4.19 -18.39 16.40
C GLY A 520 -4.02 -18.93 14.98
N GLU A 521 -4.90 -19.81 14.55
CA GLU A 521 -4.79 -20.50 13.29
C GLU A 521 -5.21 -19.61 12.11
N TRP A 522 -4.58 -19.85 10.96
CA TRP A 522 -4.88 -19.19 9.70
C TRP A 522 -6.35 -19.32 9.34
N LEU A 523 -7.02 -18.18 9.16
CA LEU A 523 -8.44 -18.11 8.79
C LEU A 523 -9.35 -19.04 9.62
N ASP A 524 -9.10 -19.13 10.94
CA ASP A 524 -10.01 -19.84 11.83
C ASP A 524 -11.46 -19.38 11.59
N PRO A 525 -12.35 -20.26 11.09
CA PRO A 525 -13.71 -19.87 10.71
C PRO A 525 -14.58 -19.41 11.88
N GLU A 526 -14.20 -19.72 13.13
CA GLU A 526 -14.93 -19.27 14.31
C GLU A 526 -14.60 -17.81 14.68
N THR A 527 -13.37 -17.36 14.42
CA THR A 527 -12.88 -16.06 14.89
C THR A 527 -12.52 -15.09 13.78
N ALA A 528 -12.09 -15.56 12.60
CA ALA A 528 -11.73 -14.70 11.46
C ALA A 528 -12.96 -14.02 10.85
N ARG A 529 -12.82 -12.75 10.53
CA ARG A 529 -13.87 -11.90 9.93
C ARG A 529 -13.35 -11.07 8.76
N PRO A 530 -12.58 -11.68 7.79
CA PRO A 530 -12.08 -10.94 6.64
C PRO A 530 -13.23 -10.40 5.79
N GLY A 531 -13.09 -9.20 5.26
CA GLY A 531 -14.11 -8.60 4.40
C GLY A 531 -14.37 -7.12 4.64
N VAL A 532 -15.62 -6.70 4.59
CA VAL A 532 -16.02 -5.30 4.75
C VAL A 532 -17.16 -5.18 5.74
N SER A 533 -17.08 -4.18 6.62
CA SER A 533 -18.16 -3.80 7.54
C SER A 533 -18.58 -2.37 7.33
N ALA A 534 -19.85 -2.05 7.61
CA ALA A 534 -20.34 -0.67 7.70
C ALA A 534 -20.66 -0.31 9.14
N VAL A 535 -20.24 0.87 9.56
CA VAL A 535 -20.40 1.38 10.93
C VAL A 535 -21.00 2.78 10.89
N ASN A 536 -21.93 3.05 11.79
CA ASN A 536 -22.49 4.39 11.96
C ASN A 536 -21.45 5.31 12.65
N ALA A 537 -21.02 6.38 11.97
CA ALA A 537 -20.02 7.33 12.48
C ALA A 537 -20.47 8.08 13.75
N VAL A 538 -21.76 8.18 14.00
CA VAL A 538 -22.31 8.88 15.19
C VAL A 538 -22.30 7.99 16.42
N THR A 539 -22.67 6.69 16.24
CA THR A 539 -22.96 5.79 17.36
C THR A 539 -21.95 4.66 17.53
N GLY A 540 -21.18 4.32 16.48
CA GLY A 540 -20.34 3.12 16.45
C GLY A 540 -21.13 1.83 16.21
N GLU A 541 -22.42 1.90 15.91
CA GLU A 541 -23.24 0.73 15.61
C GLU A 541 -22.81 0.09 14.29
N VAL A 542 -22.62 -1.23 14.30
CA VAL A 542 -22.36 -2.02 13.08
C VAL A 542 -23.68 -2.17 12.33
N LEU A 543 -23.75 -1.58 11.14
CA LEU A 543 -24.94 -1.60 10.31
C LEU A 543 -25.06 -2.91 9.52
N TRP A 544 -23.94 -3.38 8.99
CA TRP A 544 -23.80 -4.68 8.34
C TRP A 544 -22.35 -5.14 8.34
N THR A 545 -22.13 -6.42 8.17
CA THR A 545 -20.81 -7.03 7.96
C THR A 545 -20.92 -8.07 6.87
N HIS A 546 -20.08 -7.99 5.86
CA HIS A 546 -19.87 -9.03 4.88
C HIS A 546 -18.55 -9.73 5.21
N VAL A 547 -18.65 -10.97 5.71
CA VAL A 547 -17.50 -11.85 5.91
C VAL A 547 -17.24 -12.59 4.61
N GLN A 548 -16.06 -12.37 4.03
CA GLN A 548 -15.70 -12.95 2.75
C GLN A 548 -15.35 -14.43 2.92
N GLU A 549 -15.99 -15.29 2.13
CA GLU A 549 -15.63 -16.70 2.04
C GLU A 549 -14.24 -16.86 1.43
N ASN A 550 -13.49 -17.86 1.91
CA ASN A 550 -12.21 -18.21 1.35
C ASN A 550 -12.39 -18.98 0.03
N VAL A 551 -12.05 -18.33 -1.08
CA VAL A 551 -12.11 -18.91 -2.44
C VAL A 551 -10.73 -19.29 -2.98
N CYS A 552 -9.70 -19.28 -2.14
CA CYS A 552 -8.31 -19.47 -2.56
C CYS A 552 -7.99 -20.89 -3.06
N GLY A 553 -8.66 -21.92 -2.50
CA GLY A 553 -8.35 -23.32 -2.82
C GLY A 553 -6.96 -23.77 -2.32
N GLU A 554 -6.64 -25.07 -2.51
CA GLU A 554 -5.38 -25.66 -2.01
C GLU A 554 -4.13 -25.32 -2.83
N GLY A 555 -4.22 -24.62 -3.94
CA GLY A 555 -3.12 -24.36 -4.87
C GLY A 555 -2.53 -22.94 -4.82
N ARG A 556 -3.03 -22.08 -3.93
CA ARG A 556 -2.64 -20.65 -3.87
C ARG A 556 -2.15 -20.28 -2.46
N PRO A 557 -0.88 -20.56 -2.12
CA PRO A 557 -0.35 -20.44 -0.74
C PRO A 557 -0.35 -19.01 -0.19
N PHE A 558 -0.38 -17.99 -1.07
CA PHE A 558 -0.35 -16.56 -0.70
C PHE A 558 -1.69 -15.85 -0.96
N CYS A 559 -2.72 -16.61 -1.22
CA CYS A 559 -4.07 -16.11 -1.39
C CYS A 559 -4.78 -16.00 -0.04
N ASP A 560 -5.51 -14.91 0.18
CA ASP A 560 -6.27 -14.64 1.39
C ASP A 560 -7.53 -13.86 1.05
N PRO A 561 -8.69 -14.14 1.63
CA PRO A 561 -9.93 -13.42 1.34
C PRO A 561 -9.98 -12.00 1.94
N GLY A 562 -9.00 -11.63 2.78
CA GLY A 562 -8.98 -10.37 3.51
C GLY A 562 -8.90 -9.12 2.63
N VAL A 563 -9.26 -7.98 3.22
CA VAL A 563 -9.16 -6.66 2.59
C VAL A 563 -8.10 -5.85 3.32
N SER A 564 -6.89 -5.82 2.75
CA SER A 564 -5.79 -4.98 3.22
C SER A 564 -5.75 -3.63 2.50
N ALA A 565 -6.10 -3.59 1.22
CA ALA A 565 -6.11 -2.38 0.41
C ALA A 565 -7.08 -1.32 0.95
N ALA A 566 -6.80 -0.06 0.66
CA ALA A 566 -7.76 0.99 0.88
C ALA A 566 -9.01 0.78 0.02
N ILE A 567 -10.17 1.09 0.57
CA ILE A 567 -11.45 1.00 -0.13
C ILE A 567 -11.93 2.39 -0.58
N THR A 568 -12.85 2.43 -1.53
CA THR A 568 -13.43 3.68 -2.03
C THR A 568 -14.95 3.58 -2.03
N ALA A 569 -15.63 4.60 -1.48
CA ALA A 569 -17.08 4.70 -1.50
C ALA A 569 -17.55 5.60 -2.65
N THR A 570 -18.71 5.28 -3.21
CA THR A 570 -19.42 6.11 -4.17
C THR A 570 -20.93 6.04 -3.91
N ASP A 571 -21.73 6.82 -4.65
CA ASP A 571 -23.19 6.78 -4.51
C ASP A 571 -23.72 5.37 -4.75
N GLY A 572 -24.18 4.73 -3.68
CA GLY A 572 -24.79 3.40 -3.71
C GLY A 572 -23.84 2.23 -3.68
N ALA A 573 -22.51 2.41 -3.63
CA ALA A 573 -21.57 1.30 -3.67
C ALA A 573 -20.30 1.54 -2.86
N VAL A 574 -19.64 0.44 -2.49
CA VAL A 574 -18.30 0.39 -1.89
C VAL A 574 -17.43 -0.56 -2.69
N ILE A 575 -16.24 -0.12 -3.08
CA ILE A 575 -15.34 -0.87 -3.94
C ILE A 575 -14.11 -1.28 -3.14
N ALA A 576 -13.80 -2.57 -3.12
CA ALA A 576 -12.68 -3.16 -2.40
C ALA A 576 -11.88 -4.11 -3.29
N GLY A 577 -10.55 -4.01 -3.20
CA GLY A 577 -9.63 -5.02 -3.70
C GLY A 577 -9.24 -5.98 -2.59
N HIS A 578 -9.27 -7.27 -2.86
CA HIS A 578 -8.98 -8.32 -1.89
C HIS A 578 -7.62 -8.97 -2.10
N LEU A 579 -7.08 -9.59 -1.07
CA LEU A 579 -5.80 -10.31 -1.15
C LEU A 579 -5.92 -11.61 -1.98
N ASP A 580 -7.13 -12.09 -2.25
CA ASP A 580 -7.37 -13.19 -3.20
C ASP A 580 -7.31 -12.76 -4.68
N GLY A 581 -7.00 -11.49 -4.94
CA GLY A 581 -6.90 -10.93 -6.29
C GLY A 581 -8.25 -10.62 -6.93
N ILE A 582 -9.34 -10.62 -6.17
CA ILE A 582 -10.66 -10.30 -6.69
C ILE A 582 -11.07 -8.90 -6.26
N ILE A 583 -11.48 -8.09 -7.24
CA ILE A 583 -12.15 -6.81 -6.96
C ILE A 583 -13.61 -7.14 -6.69
N ARG A 584 -14.18 -6.60 -5.61
CA ARG A 584 -15.59 -6.72 -5.26
C ARG A 584 -16.21 -5.36 -5.05
N ILE A 585 -17.40 -5.19 -5.55
CA ILE A 585 -18.22 -3.99 -5.33
C ILE A 585 -19.44 -4.43 -4.53
N TYR A 586 -19.63 -3.74 -3.40
CA TYR A 586 -20.71 -4.01 -2.45
C TYR A 586 -21.80 -2.96 -2.57
N ASP A 587 -23.06 -3.38 -2.45
CA ASP A 587 -24.15 -2.44 -2.19
C ASP A 587 -23.96 -1.76 -0.84
N ARG A 588 -24.00 -0.44 -0.82
CA ARG A 588 -23.65 0.34 0.38
C ARG A 588 -24.59 0.10 1.58
N ASN A 589 -25.84 -0.32 1.33
CA ASN A 589 -26.86 -0.46 2.38
C ASN A 589 -26.92 -1.89 2.93
N SER A 590 -26.72 -2.90 2.09
CA SER A 590 -26.84 -4.31 2.46
C SER A 590 -25.51 -5.03 2.66
N GLY A 591 -24.42 -4.54 2.05
CA GLY A 591 -23.15 -5.26 2.02
C GLY A 591 -23.15 -6.47 1.08
N GLU A 592 -24.17 -6.63 0.24
CA GLU A 592 -24.22 -7.68 -0.78
C GLU A 592 -23.27 -7.35 -1.93
N ILE A 593 -22.57 -8.36 -2.46
CA ILE A 593 -21.71 -8.18 -3.65
C ILE A 593 -22.61 -8.00 -4.86
N ILE A 594 -22.40 -6.90 -5.59
CA ILE A 594 -23.17 -6.54 -6.77
C ILE A 594 -22.37 -6.65 -8.06
N TRP A 595 -21.04 -6.74 -7.97
CA TRP A 595 -20.13 -6.95 -9.08
C TRP A 595 -18.80 -7.50 -8.57
N SER A 596 -18.12 -8.31 -9.39
CA SER A 596 -16.77 -8.78 -9.08
C SER A 596 -15.95 -9.05 -10.34
N TYR A 597 -14.63 -8.97 -10.20
CA TYR A 597 -13.68 -9.27 -11.27
C TYR A 597 -12.44 -9.96 -10.72
N ASN A 598 -12.06 -11.09 -11.29
CA ASN A 598 -10.85 -11.82 -10.92
C ASN A 598 -9.64 -11.29 -11.72
N THR A 599 -8.75 -10.57 -11.05
CA THR A 599 -7.56 -9.96 -11.67
C THR A 599 -6.42 -10.95 -11.91
N THR A 600 -6.46 -12.14 -11.29
CA THR A 600 -5.40 -13.15 -11.44
C THR A 600 -5.43 -13.83 -12.80
N THR A 601 -6.54 -13.70 -13.55
CA THR A 601 -6.60 -14.14 -14.94
C THR A 601 -5.70 -13.26 -15.80
N PRO A 602 -4.69 -13.83 -16.48
CA PRO A 602 -3.76 -13.04 -17.28
C PRO A 602 -4.45 -12.37 -18.48
N VAL A 603 -4.12 -11.11 -18.73
CA VAL A 603 -4.59 -10.35 -19.91
C VAL A 603 -3.39 -9.69 -20.59
N THR A 604 -3.48 -9.48 -21.91
CA THR A 604 -2.41 -8.78 -22.63
C THR A 604 -2.54 -7.27 -22.43
N GLY A 605 -1.51 -6.65 -21.84
CA GLY A 605 -1.45 -5.21 -21.64
C GLY A 605 -1.29 -4.44 -22.95
N THR A 606 -1.62 -3.14 -22.94
CA THR A 606 -1.43 -2.20 -24.08
C THR A 606 0.03 -2.12 -24.54
N ASN A 607 0.97 -2.47 -23.68
CA ASN A 607 2.40 -2.58 -23.99
C ASN A 607 2.85 -3.97 -24.48
N GLY A 608 1.93 -4.91 -24.67
CA GLY A 608 2.24 -6.30 -25.05
C GLY A 608 2.76 -7.18 -23.90
N VAL A 609 3.02 -6.62 -22.71
CA VAL A 609 3.38 -7.38 -21.51
C VAL A 609 2.12 -8.03 -20.94
N ILE A 610 2.22 -9.26 -20.50
CA ILE A 610 1.12 -9.92 -19.81
C ILE A 610 0.89 -9.23 -18.45
N ALA A 611 -0.27 -8.65 -18.28
CA ALA A 611 -0.77 -8.14 -17.01
C ALA A 611 -1.45 -9.28 -16.28
N ARG A 612 -0.92 -9.64 -15.11
CA ARG A 612 -1.48 -10.63 -14.20
C ARG A 612 -1.58 -10.01 -12.82
N GLY A 613 -2.78 -9.96 -12.29
CA GLY A 613 -3.00 -9.52 -10.92
C GLY A 613 -2.59 -10.57 -9.90
N GLY A 614 -2.64 -10.19 -8.66
CA GLY A 614 -2.38 -10.98 -7.46
C GLY A 614 -3.09 -10.35 -6.28
N GLY A 615 -2.57 -10.48 -5.06
CA GLY A 615 -3.12 -9.83 -3.88
C GLY A 615 -3.24 -8.33 -4.09
N ILE A 616 -4.38 -7.73 -3.73
CA ILE A 616 -4.59 -6.28 -3.82
C ILE A 616 -4.39 -5.70 -2.42
N SER A 617 -3.33 -4.89 -2.26
CA SER A 617 -2.95 -4.28 -0.97
C SER A 617 -2.31 -2.91 -1.18
N GLY A 618 -2.38 -2.05 -0.18
CA GLY A 618 -1.89 -0.67 -0.23
C GLY A 618 -2.89 0.25 -0.90
N SER A 619 -2.76 0.45 -2.20
CA SER A 619 -3.63 1.34 -2.98
C SER A 619 -5.07 0.85 -3.06
N GLY A 620 -5.99 1.79 -3.20
CA GLY A 620 -7.40 1.51 -3.45
C GLY A 620 -7.84 1.84 -4.87
N PRO A 621 -9.09 1.50 -5.21
CA PRO A 621 -9.68 1.89 -6.49
C PRO A 621 -9.76 3.41 -6.63
N ALA A 622 -9.35 3.93 -7.79
CA ALA A 622 -9.58 5.31 -8.20
C ALA A 622 -10.79 5.37 -9.14
N LEU A 623 -11.66 6.36 -8.94
CA LEU A 623 -12.84 6.60 -9.76
C LEU A 623 -12.75 8.00 -10.37
N GLY A 624 -13.12 8.14 -11.62
CA GLY A 624 -13.18 9.44 -12.27
C GLY A 624 -13.44 9.36 -13.77
N ALA A 625 -14.09 10.38 -14.30
CA ALA A 625 -14.31 10.56 -15.73
C ALA A 625 -14.86 9.29 -16.45
N GLY A 626 -15.78 8.58 -15.80
CA GLY A 626 -16.41 7.38 -16.35
C GLY A 626 -15.58 6.09 -16.19
N HIS A 627 -14.51 6.10 -15.41
CA HIS A 627 -13.60 4.97 -15.27
C HIS A 627 -13.34 4.59 -13.81
N MET A 628 -13.01 3.31 -13.62
CA MET A 628 -12.42 2.76 -12.41
C MET A 628 -11.03 2.23 -12.74
N VAL A 629 -10.03 2.64 -11.98
CA VAL A 629 -8.63 2.23 -12.15
C VAL A 629 -8.14 1.57 -10.87
N ILE A 630 -7.49 0.41 -10.99
CA ILE A 630 -6.94 -0.31 -9.85
C ILE A 630 -5.65 -1.04 -10.23
N ASN A 631 -4.71 -1.06 -9.31
CA ASN A 631 -3.53 -1.91 -9.34
C ASN A 631 -3.81 -3.26 -8.68
N SER A 632 -3.19 -4.33 -9.19
CA SER A 632 -3.30 -5.67 -8.61
C SER A 632 -1.96 -6.40 -8.68
N GLY A 633 -1.53 -6.89 -7.52
CA GLY A 633 -0.27 -7.58 -7.28
C GLY A 633 0.49 -6.99 -6.10
N TYR A 634 0.86 -7.83 -5.11
CA TYR A 634 1.59 -7.39 -3.91
C TYR A 634 2.56 -8.47 -3.42
N GLY A 635 3.58 -8.79 -4.23
CA GLY A 635 4.57 -9.83 -3.94
C GLY A 635 5.49 -9.51 -2.75
N LEU A 636 4.92 -9.20 -1.58
CA LEU A 636 5.56 -8.97 -0.28
C LEU A 636 4.68 -9.51 0.83
N TYR A 637 5.25 -9.81 1.99
CA TYR A 637 4.52 -10.18 3.21
C TYR A 637 3.58 -11.38 3.04
N ASN A 638 3.99 -12.37 2.23
CA ASN A 638 3.19 -13.55 1.90
C ASN A 638 1.86 -13.20 1.20
N HIS A 639 1.86 -12.19 0.35
CA HIS A 639 0.76 -11.91 -0.56
C HIS A 639 1.12 -12.30 -1.99
N GLU A 640 0.10 -12.59 -2.79
CA GLU A 640 0.26 -13.01 -4.18
C GLU A 640 0.87 -11.92 -5.05
N ALA A 641 1.95 -12.24 -5.77
CA ALA A 641 2.60 -11.34 -6.70
C ALA A 641 1.72 -11.04 -7.92
N GLY A 642 1.93 -9.86 -8.50
CA GLY A 642 1.27 -9.42 -9.73
C GLY A 642 1.85 -8.10 -10.23
N ASN A 643 1.52 -7.76 -11.47
CA ASN A 643 2.06 -6.59 -12.17
C ASN A 643 1.00 -5.79 -12.93
N ALA A 644 -0.27 -5.93 -12.57
CA ALA A 644 -1.36 -5.42 -13.39
C ALA A 644 -1.84 -4.02 -12.95
N LEU A 645 -1.97 -3.11 -13.93
CA LEU A 645 -2.85 -1.95 -13.88
C LEU A 645 -4.06 -2.25 -14.75
N LEU A 646 -5.26 -2.12 -14.19
CA LEU A 646 -6.52 -2.45 -14.82
C LEU A 646 -7.44 -1.23 -14.86
N VAL A 647 -8.04 -0.98 -16.02
CA VAL A 647 -8.97 0.13 -16.21
C VAL A 647 -10.31 -0.39 -16.73
N PHE A 648 -11.35 -0.08 -15.99
CA PHE A 648 -12.72 -0.47 -16.26
C PHE A 648 -13.57 0.73 -16.61
N ALA A 649 -14.57 0.52 -17.46
CA ALA A 649 -15.61 1.50 -17.76
C ALA A 649 -16.95 0.78 -17.97
N PRO A 650 -18.09 1.46 -17.78
CA PRO A 650 -19.37 0.91 -18.15
C PRO A 650 -19.42 0.63 -19.65
N LYS A 651 -19.93 -0.54 -20.02
CA LYS A 651 -20.16 -0.89 -21.43
C LYS A 651 -21.01 0.17 -22.10
N ALA A 652 -20.57 0.66 -23.24
CA ALA A 652 -21.35 1.60 -24.03
C ALA A 652 -22.72 0.95 -24.36
N THR A 653 -23.78 1.49 -23.78
CA THR A 653 -25.14 1.09 -24.19
C THR A 653 -25.28 1.48 -25.65
N GLY A 654 -25.30 0.46 -26.53
CA GLY A 654 -25.43 0.67 -27.97
C GLY A 654 -26.60 1.59 -28.22
N SER A 655 -26.38 2.65 -28.99
CA SER A 655 -27.45 3.47 -29.53
C SER A 655 -28.43 2.53 -30.21
N VAL A 656 -29.61 2.37 -29.64
CA VAL A 656 -30.71 1.71 -30.32
C VAL A 656 -30.95 2.53 -31.56
N SER A 657 -30.43 2.07 -32.70
CA SER A 657 -30.76 2.61 -34.01
C SER A 657 -32.27 2.60 -34.12
N ALA A 658 -32.87 3.77 -33.97
CA ALA A 658 -34.27 3.94 -34.31
C ALA A 658 -34.43 3.56 -35.80
N ARG A 659 -35.05 2.39 -36.03
CA ARG A 659 -35.57 1.99 -37.33
C ARG A 659 -36.95 2.60 -37.54
#